data_ecf6df195133436021a9741dacffade7
#
_entry.id   ecf6df195133436021a9741dacffade7
#
_cell.length_a   1.000
_cell.length_b   1.000
_cell.length_c   1.000
_cell.angle_alpha   90.00
_cell.angle_beta   90.00
_cell.angle_gamma   90.00
#
_symmetry.space_group_name_H-M   'P 1'
#
loop_
_entity.id
_entity.type
_entity.pdbx_description
1 polymer ?
#
loop_
_entity_poly.entity_id
_entity_poly.type
_entity_poly.pdbx_seq_one_letter_code
_entity_poly.pdbx_strand_id
1 'polypeptide(L)'
;MNPSRLRAAAIALGLSLCGLGAVQAADLRLRLMQTSDVHMNLLDYDYYRDRPTAEFGLARTITRIQQARDEVPNSLLFDNGDLIQGNPLGDQVARAPAREGAVHPAIRVLNLLRVDAANIGNHEFNYGLPFLRRTLAGASFPYLNANVLSADGRAPAFTPTALLEREMRDEAGQIHRLRVGVLGLTPPQILQWDRQQLQGQVQVRDMVETARDWVPRLRRAGADVVVVIAHTGLEKHELPRLSENMAVQLARVPGIDALLLGHAHAELPGPGFEGYPAVDARQGRIHGVPAVMPGRWGDHLGLVDLRLRREQGRWRVVESQSSLRAIFDRARQQPLVDADPMPAVVIAREHEATLAHIRRATANTDTPIHSYFAQVSDSLAVRLVAGAQLAYARRAVQGTALETLPLLSAAAPFKTGGRQGWTQYTDIPAGPIAIKHVADLYVYANTIKVLKLRGAEVRDWLEMSAGQFRRADPRGPAEQPLLDPDFPGFNFDMLYGAPGELSYELDLTQPARFDREGRRISDGQRVQALRWRGQPLDDAAEFLVVTNSYRAAGGGHFPHLGADRLVIDAPDETREALAAFLAEGGVAPWAQAAPGWRLRPVPGLSLQLRTGAGALAHDAAAAGLRLVRELGDGSALFALEADR
;
A
#
# COMPACT_ATOMS: atom_id res chain seq x y z
N MET A 1 80.27 78.27 -14.39
CA MET A 1 79.13 79.08 -14.84
C MET A 1 78.00 78.12 -15.26
N ASN A 2 76.99 78.19 -14.53
CA ASN A 2 75.58 77.81 -14.68
C ASN A 2 75.17 76.43 -15.23
N PRO A 3 74.45 75.66 -14.45
CA PRO A 3 73.93 74.32 -14.79
C PRO A 3 72.51 74.39 -15.27
N SER A 4 72.15 73.63 -16.27
CA SER A 4 70.84 73.42 -16.82
C SER A 4 70.08 72.33 -16.04
N ARG A 5 68.85 72.64 -15.66
CA ARG A 5 67.91 71.78 -14.96
C ARG A 5 67.25 70.79 -15.92
N LEU A 6 67.40 69.51 -15.58
CA LEU A 6 66.57 68.43 -16.20
C LEU A 6 65.37 68.15 -15.24
N ARG A 7 64.18 68.36 -15.77
CA ARG A 7 62.94 67.94 -15.07
C ARG A 7 62.63 66.50 -15.52
N ALA A 8 62.62 65.58 -14.55
CA ALA A 8 62.07 64.24 -14.72
C ALA A 8 60.57 64.28 -14.56
N ALA A 9 59.83 63.89 -15.62
CA ALA A 9 58.41 63.63 -15.55
C ALA A 9 58.19 62.20 -14.99
N ALA A 10 57.62 62.07 -13.82
CA ALA A 10 57.17 60.78 -13.27
C ALA A 10 55.79 60.45 -13.86
N ILE A 11 55.70 59.41 -14.71
CA ILE A 11 54.45 58.81 -15.18
C ILE A 11 53.96 57.89 -14.10
N ALA A 12 52.91 58.26 -13.39
CA ALA A 12 52.18 57.40 -12.44
C ALA A 12 51.30 56.45 -13.23
N LEU A 13 51.68 55.18 -13.35
CA LEU A 13 50.86 54.10 -13.91
C LEU A 13 49.87 53.66 -12.83
N GLY A 14 48.62 54.14 -12.95
CA GLY A 14 47.51 53.70 -12.08
C GLY A 14 47.14 52.26 -12.45
N LEU A 15 47.57 51.28 -11.68
CA LEU A 15 46.99 49.95 -11.70
C LEU A 15 45.60 50.01 -11.12
N SER A 16 44.60 50.07 -11.99
CA SER A 16 43.21 49.74 -11.61
C SER A 16 43.14 48.23 -11.30
N LEU A 17 43.27 47.88 -10.04
CA LEU A 17 42.81 46.58 -9.55
C LEU A 17 41.28 46.55 -9.75
N CYS A 18 40.82 46.03 -10.87
CA CYS A 18 39.48 45.46 -10.95
C CYS A 18 39.41 44.34 -9.94
N GLY A 19 38.86 44.64 -8.77
CA GLY A 19 38.46 43.64 -7.82
C GLY A 19 37.50 42.70 -8.51
N LEU A 20 37.98 41.54 -8.96
CA LEU A 20 37.14 40.38 -9.15
C LEU A 20 36.52 40.05 -7.79
N GLY A 21 35.44 40.74 -7.45
CA GLY A 21 34.56 40.30 -6.41
C GLY A 21 34.22 38.84 -6.73
N ALA A 22 34.72 37.92 -5.96
CA ALA A 22 34.24 36.55 -6.02
C ALA A 22 32.73 36.67 -5.84
N VAL A 23 31.98 36.55 -6.93
CA VAL A 23 30.52 36.38 -6.87
C VAL A 23 30.33 35.13 -6.04
N GLN A 24 30.07 35.32 -4.76
CA GLN A 24 29.73 34.27 -3.86
C GLN A 24 28.51 33.61 -4.48
N ALA A 25 28.67 32.37 -4.93
CA ALA A 25 27.59 31.66 -5.59
C ALA A 25 26.44 31.56 -4.59
N ALA A 26 25.38 32.31 -4.84
CA ALA A 26 24.22 32.28 -3.98
C ALA A 26 23.61 30.87 -4.03
N ASP A 27 23.27 30.34 -2.88
CA ASP A 27 22.64 29.03 -2.77
C ASP A 27 21.17 29.12 -3.27
N LEU A 28 20.67 28.04 -3.85
CA LEU A 28 19.29 27.92 -4.30
C LEU A 28 18.59 26.89 -3.41
N ARG A 29 17.43 27.25 -2.86
CA ARG A 29 16.57 26.32 -2.12
C ARG A 29 15.49 25.77 -3.03
N LEU A 30 15.36 24.45 -3.07
CA LEU A 30 14.32 23.72 -3.80
C LEU A 30 13.59 22.79 -2.87
N ARG A 31 12.27 22.93 -2.79
CA ARG A 31 11.38 22.00 -2.08
C ARG A 31 10.74 21.02 -3.06
N LEU A 32 10.96 19.73 -2.86
CA LEU A 32 10.22 18.65 -3.50
C LEU A 32 9.08 18.25 -2.57
N MET A 33 7.86 18.25 -3.08
CA MET A 33 6.65 17.82 -2.38
C MET A 33 6.16 16.52 -2.99
N GLN A 34 5.64 15.63 -2.16
CA GLN A 34 5.14 14.32 -2.63
C GLN A 34 3.80 13.97 -2.01
N THR A 35 2.86 13.54 -2.87
CA THR A 35 1.72 12.67 -2.54
C THR A 35 1.99 11.25 -3.02
N SER A 36 1.41 10.25 -2.35
CA SER A 36 1.54 8.83 -2.71
C SER A 36 0.36 8.05 -2.15
N ASP A 37 0.03 6.94 -2.80
CA ASP A 37 -0.94 5.96 -2.26
C ASP A 37 -2.28 6.61 -1.85
N VAL A 38 -2.78 7.55 -2.67
CA VAL A 38 -4.01 8.29 -2.40
C VAL A 38 -5.25 7.38 -2.51
N HIS A 39 -5.19 6.34 -3.35
CA HIS A 39 -6.23 5.31 -3.48
C HIS A 39 -7.65 5.89 -3.61
N MET A 40 -7.82 6.88 -4.50
CA MET A 40 -9.08 7.60 -4.73
C MET A 40 -9.69 8.31 -3.51
N ASN A 41 -8.94 8.45 -2.39
CA ASN A 41 -9.36 9.27 -1.26
C ASN A 41 -9.15 10.76 -1.59
N LEU A 42 -9.86 11.24 -2.60
CA LEU A 42 -9.77 12.61 -3.09
C LEU A 42 -10.44 13.61 -2.14
N LEU A 43 -11.49 13.16 -1.44
CA LEU A 43 -12.23 13.91 -0.43
C LEU A 43 -11.87 13.41 0.97
N ASP A 44 -12.16 14.20 1.97
CA ASP A 44 -12.16 13.84 3.37
C ASP A 44 -13.45 13.06 3.73
N TYR A 45 -13.67 11.94 3.04
CA TYR A 45 -14.88 11.13 3.12
C TYR A 45 -14.58 9.62 3.08
N ASP A 46 -15.05 8.90 4.10
CA ASP A 46 -14.96 7.43 4.18
C ASP A 46 -16.20 6.80 3.51
N TYR A 47 -16.03 6.31 2.28
CA TYR A 47 -17.11 5.68 1.51
C TYR A 47 -17.55 4.32 2.07
N TYR A 48 -16.71 3.64 2.85
CA TYR A 48 -17.07 2.37 3.50
C TYR A 48 -17.97 2.62 4.70
N ARG A 49 -17.69 3.67 5.48
CA ARG A 49 -18.51 4.10 6.62
C ARG A 49 -19.61 5.09 6.25
N ASP A 50 -19.58 5.60 5.01
CA ASP A 50 -20.54 6.57 4.49
C ASP A 50 -20.64 7.83 5.37
N ARG A 51 -19.49 8.42 5.70
CA ARG A 51 -19.40 9.63 6.54
C ARG A 51 -18.14 10.44 6.27
N PRO A 52 -18.14 11.75 6.57
CA PRO A 52 -16.92 12.55 6.57
C PRO A 52 -15.87 11.99 7.54
N THR A 53 -14.60 12.20 7.22
CA THR A 53 -13.45 11.87 8.06
C THR A 53 -12.43 12.99 8.04
N ALA A 54 -11.68 13.15 9.14
CA ALA A 54 -10.55 14.06 9.20
C ALA A 54 -9.20 13.32 9.11
N GLU A 55 -9.21 11.99 9.20
CA GLU A 55 -8.02 11.16 9.33
C GLU A 55 -7.25 11.02 8.02
N PHE A 56 -7.93 11.16 6.88
CA PHE A 56 -7.36 11.04 5.55
C PHE A 56 -8.15 11.87 4.52
N GLY A 57 -7.60 12.02 3.33
CA GLY A 57 -8.21 12.70 2.20
C GLY A 57 -7.30 13.74 1.56
N LEU A 58 -7.08 13.62 0.24
CA LEU A 58 -6.26 14.56 -0.52
C LEU A 58 -6.74 16.01 -0.35
N ALA A 59 -8.04 16.24 -0.16
CA ALA A 59 -8.60 17.56 0.10
C ALA A 59 -7.91 18.29 1.28
N ARG A 60 -7.56 17.57 2.34
CA ARG A 60 -6.80 18.14 3.47
C ARG A 60 -5.31 18.29 3.17
N THR A 61 -4.74 17.35 2.44
CA THR A 61 -3.34 17.41 2.02
C THR A 61 -3.10 18.58 1.06
N ILE A 62 -4.10 18.98 0.27
CA ILE A 62 -4.04 20.17 -0.60
C ILE A 62 -3.76 21.44 0.22
N THR A 63 -4.40 21.60 1.37
CA THR A 63 -4.09 22.74 2.28
C THR A 63 -2.64 22.71 2.73
N ARG A 64 -2.07 21.52 3.02
CA ARG A 64 -0.64 21.37 3.34
C ARG A 64 0.26 21.70 2.15
N ILE A 65 -0.13 21.32 0.92
CA ILE A 65 0.60 21.66 -0.30
C ILE A 65 0.64 23.18 -0.50
N GLN A 66 -0.49 23.87 -0.33
CA GLN A 66 -0.55 25.32 -0.45
C GLN A 66 0.35 25.99 0.59
N GLN A 67 0.22 25.63 1.88
CA GLN A 67 1.10 26.12 2.94
C GLN A 67 2.58 25.89 2.62
N ALA A 68 2.94 24.69 2.15
CA ALA A 68 4.31 24.35 1.82
C ALA A 68 4.86 25.16 0.62
N ARG A 69 4.00 25.51 -0.35
CA ARG A 69 4.37 26.38 -1.48
C ARG A 69 4.61 27.81 -1.05
N ASP A 70 3.79 28.33 -0.17
CA ASP A 70 3.87 29.72 0.29
C ASP A 70 5.13 30.02 1.13
N GLU A 71 5.72 28.98 1.74
CA GLU A 71 6.92 29.11 2.59
C GLU A 71 8.23 29.25 1.79
N VAL A 72 8.26 28.87 0.52
CA VAL A 72 9.49 28.82 -0.29
C VAL A 72 9.28 29.35 -1.70
N PRO A 73 10.28 30.00 -2.29
CA PRO A 73 10.15 30.55 -3.64
C PRO A 73 10.15 29.48 -4.73
N ASN A 74 10.72 28.29 -4.46
CA ASN A 74 10.89 27.24 -5.45
C ASN A 74 10.39 25.92 -4.91
N SER A 75 9.39 25.36 -5.55
CA SER A 75 8.85 24.04 -5.18
C SER A 75 8.40 23.27 -6.42
N LEU A 76 8.46 21.94 -6.33
CA LEU A 76 7.92 21.00 -7.30
C LEU A 76 7.03 20.00 -6.55
N LEU A 77 5.93 19.59 -7.19
CA LEU A 77 4.99 18.62 -6.65
C LEU A 77 5.00 17.35 -7.50
N PHE A 78 5.14 16.21 -6.85
CA PHE A 78 5.14 14.89 -7.45
C PHE A 78 4.05 14.02 -6.83
N ASP A 79 3.50 13.09 -7.64
CA ASP A 79 2.65 12.00 -7.17
C ASP A 79 3.32 10.66 -7.47
N ASN A 80 3.35 9.75 -6.50
CA ASN A 80 4.07 8.47 -6.65
C ASN A 80 3.16 7.30 -7.06
N GLY A 81 1.96 7.57 -7.54
CA GLY A 81 1.04 6.52 -7.99
C GLY A 81 0.21 5.91 -6.87
N ASP A 82 -0.44 4.80 -7.19
CA ASP A 82 -1.52 4.21 -6.42
C ASP A 82 -2.64 5.24 -6.16
N LEU A 83 -3.02 5.92 -7.24
CA LEU A 83 -3.98 7.01 -7.20
C LEU A 83 -5.40 6.57 -7.55
N ILE A 84 -5.56 5.73 -8.60
CA ILE A 84 -6.85 5.56 -9.31
C ILE A 84 -7.71 4.40 -8.83
N GLN A 85 -7.20 3.57 -7.92
CA GLN A 85 -7.89 2.42 -7.34
C GLN A 85 -7.78 2.45 -5.80
N GLY A 86 -8.77 1.90 -5.07
CA GLY A 86 -8.65 1.61 -3.65
C GLY A 86 -9.88 1.92 -2.79
N ASN A 87 -10.94 2.50 -3.38
CA ASN A 87 -12.20 2.73 -2.67
C ASN A 87 -13.42 2.71 -3.62
N PRO A 88 -14.67 2.74 -3.10
CA PRO A 88 -15.88 2.71 -3.93
C PRO A 88 -15.97 3.81 -5.00
N LEU A 89 -15.36 4.97 -4.80
CA LEU A 89 -15.32 6.03 -5.82
C LEU A 89 -14.51 5.58 -7.03
N GLY A 90 -13.34 4.94 -6.80
CA GLY A 90 -12.51 4.40 -7.88
C GLY A 90 -13.22 3.31 -8.67
N ASP A 91 -13.84 2.38 -7.97
CA ASP A 91 -14.58 1.28 -8.60
C ASP A 91 -15.76 1.80 -9.44
N GLN A 92 -16.52 2.76 -8.91
CA GLN A 92 -17.63 3.37 -9.62
C GLN A 92 -17.18 4.11 -10.89
N VAL A 93 -16.04 4.81 -10.81
CA VAL A 93 -15.43 5.50 -11.95
C VAL A 93 -14.93 4.51 -12.99
N ALA A 94 -14.29 3.42 -12.57
CA ALA A 94 -13.75 2.40 -13.48
C ALA A 94 -14.85 1.65 -14.24
N ARG A 95 -16.00 1.38 -13.58
CA ARG A 95 -17.17 0.70 -14.17
C ARG A 95 -18.06 1.62 -15.01
N ALA A 96 -17.92 2.94 -14.84
CA ALA A 96 -18.72 3.88 -15.62
C ALA A 96 -18.37 3.78 -17.12
N PRO A 97 -19.38 3.86 -18.02
CA PRO A 97 -19.13 3.87 -19.45
C PRO A 97 -18.12 4.95 -19.84
N ALA A 98 -17.12 4.56 -20.62
CA ALA A 98 -16.12 5.50 -21.12
C ALA A 98 -16.82 6.60 -21.96
N ARG A 99 -16.57 7.85 -21.61
CA ARG A 99 -17.05 9.01 -22.37
C ARG A 99 -15.85 9.62 -23.11
N GLU A 100 -16.01 9.84 -24.39
CA GLU A 100 -14.97 10.47 -25.18
C GLU A 100 -14.64 11.87 -24.62
N GLY A 101 -13.34 12.17 -24.48
CA GLY A 101 -12.84 13.42 -23.94
C GLY A 101 -13.00 13.63 -22.43
N ALA A 102 -13.59 12.69 -21.69
CA ALA A 102 -13.72 12.81 -20.24
C ALA A 102 -12.39 12.55 -19.54
N VAL A 103 -11.95 13.50 -18.72
CA VAL A 103 -10.76 13.37 -17.87
C VAL A 103 -11.16 12.71 -16.57
N HIS A 104 -10.40 11.69 -16.15
CA HIS A 104 -10.58 10.96 -14.89
C HIS A 104 -10.62 11.93 -13.69
N PRO A 105 -11.53 11.76 -12.70
CA PRO A 105 -11.71 12.71 -11.59
C PRO A 105 -10.42 12.97 -10.80
N ALA A 106 -9.62 11.94 -10.50
CA ALA A 106 -8.33 12.13 -9.84
C ALA A 106 -7.36 12.96 -10.68
N ILE A 107 -7.33 12.74 -12.00
CA ILE A 107 -6.47 13.53 -12.91
C ILE A 107 -6.93 14.98 -12.97
N ARG A 108 -8.25 15.26 -12.94
CA ARG A 108 -8.75 16.64 -12.87
C ARG A 108 -8.23 17.37 -11.62
N VAL A 109 -8.24 16.68 -10.47
CA VAL A 109 -7.71 17.24 -9.22
C VAL A 109 -6.20 17.50 -9.32
N LEU A 110 -5.40 16.53 -9.79
CA LEU A 110 -3.96 16.68 -9.92
C LEU A 110 -3.55 17.76 -10.97
N ASN A 111 -4.31 17.90 -12.07
CA ASN A 111 -4.11 18.98 -13.04
C ASN A 111 -4.28 20.36 -12.39
N LEU A 112 -5.31 20.55 -11.57
CA LEU A 112 -5.55 21.80 -10.84
C LEU A 112 -4.49 22.07 -9.77
N LEU A 113 -3.94 21.02 -9.16
CA LEU A 113 -2.81 21.11 -8.23
C LEU A 113 -1.48 21.46 -8.93
N ARG A 114 -1.43 21.43 -10.26
CA ARG A 114 -0.21 21.65 -11.04
C ARG A 114 0.91 20.71 -10.60
N VAL A 115 0.62 19.40 -10.62
CA VAL A 115 1.66 18.38 -10.42
C VAL A 115 2.71 18.50 -11.52
N ASP A 116 4.00 18.43 -11.16
CA ASP A 116 5.10 18.57 -12.11
C ASP A 116 5.43 17.27 -12.84
N ALA A 117 5.29 16.12 -12.16
CA ALA A 117 5.34 14.78 -12.76
C ALA A 117 4.72 13.76 -11.79
N ALA A 118 4.24 12.64 -12.32
CA ALA A 118 3.75 11.53 -11.52
C ALA A 118 4.36 10.19 -11.97
N ASN A 119 4.41 9.25 -11.05
CA ASN A 119 4.78 7.86 -11.31
C ASN A 119 3.53 6.99 -11.50
N ILE A 120 3.69 5.80 -12.04
CA ILE A 120 2.68 4.76 -12.13
C ILE A 120 2.98 3.75 -11.03
N GLY A 121 2.10 3.61 -10.03
CA GLY A 121 2.16 2.60 -8.98
C GLY A 121 1.62 1.25 -9.46
N ASN A 122 1.48 0.29 -8.55
CA ASN A 122 0.97 -1.03 -8.91
C ASN A 122 -0.55 -1.05 -9.08
N HIS A 123 -1.29 -0.32 -8.27
CA HIS A 123 -2.75 -0.28 -8.35
C HIS A 123 -3.30 0.46 -9.58
N GLU A 124 -2.48 1.18 -10.31
CA GLU A 124 -2.85 1.72 -11.61
C GLU A 124 -3.16 0.63 -12.65
N PHE A 125 -2.64 -0.59 -12.47
CA PHE A 125 -2.85 -1.71 -13.40
C PHE A 125 -4.12 -2.52 -13.13
N ASN A 126 -4.77 -2.37 -11.98
CA ASN A 126 -5.89 -3.21 -11.55
C ASN A 126 -7.09 -3.21 -12.52
N TYR A 127 -7.36 -2.09 -13.18
CA TYR A 127 -8.44 -1.98 -14.18
C TYR A 127 -7.95 -2.21 -15.64
N GLY A 128 -6.71 -2.70 -15.80
CA GLY A 128 -6.10 -3.05 -17.08
C GLY A 128 -5.52 -1.86 -17.86
N LEU A 129 -4.65 -2.19 -18.81
CA LEU A 129 -3.91 -1.21 -19.61
C LEU A 129 -4.79 -0.24 -20.43
N PRO A 130 -5.93 -0.66 -21.04
CA PRO A 130 -6.78 0.26 -21.77
C PRO A 130 -7.38 1.36 -20.88
N PHE A 131 -7.81 1.01 -19.66
CA PHE A 131 -8.31 1.99 -18.69
C PHE A 131 -7.19 2.92 -18.24
N LEU A 132 -6.04 2.36 -17.84
CA LEU A 132 -4.87 3.14 -17.44
C LEU A 132 -4.46 4.16 -18.49
N ARG A 133 -4.25 3.73 -19.74
CA ARG A 133 -3.83 4.64 -20.84
C ARG A 133 -4.82 5.77 -21.07
N ARG A 134 -6.13 5.50 -21.05
CA ARG A 134 -7.16 6.56 -21.17
C ARG A 134 -7.09 7.54 -20.00
N THR A 135 -6.90 7.04 -18.78
CA THR A 135 -6.77 7.87 -17.58
C THR A 135 -5.56 8.81 -17.68
N LEU A 136 -4.39 8.26 -18.01
CA LEU A 136 -3.15 9.04 -18.11
C LEU A 136 -3.19 10.08 -19.24
N ALA A 137 -3.90 9.81 -20.31
CA ALA A 137 -4.04 10.75 -21.45
C ALA A 137 -4.71 12.08 -21.07
N GLY A 138 -5.44 12.13 -19.96
CA GLY A 138 -6.05 13.36 -19.44
C GLY A 138 -5.14 14.24 -18.59
N ALA A 139 -3.91 13.79 -18.29
CA ALA A 139 -2.97 14.53 -17.44
C ALA A 139 -2.28 15.67 -18.22
N SER A 140 -2.14 16.85 -17.58
CA SER A 140 -1.39 18.00 -18.09
C SER A 140 0.09 17.97 -17.71
N PHE A 141 0.54 16.90 -17.10
CA PHE A 141 1.90 16.64 -16.64
C PHE A 141 2.34 15.23 -17.07
N PRO A 142 3.64 14.92 -17.14
CA PRO A 142 4.11 13.60 -17.53
C PRO A 142 3.86 12.56 -16.44
N TYR A 143 3.25 11.43 -16.83
CA TYR A 143 3.29 10.19 -16.08
C TYR A 143 4.49 9.36 -16.50
N LEU A 144 5.27 8.88 -15.53
CA LEU A 144 6.57 8.26 -15.76
C LEU A 144 6.58 6.80 -15.31
N ASN A 145 7.17 5.93 -16.13
CA ASN A 145 7.56 4.61 -15.71
C ASN A 145 8.61 4.02 -16.67
N ALA A 146 9.79 3.68 -16.14
CA ALA A 146 10.93 3.26 -16.93
C ALA A 146 11.14 1.74 -16.96
N ASN A 147 10.60 0.99 -16.00
CA ASN A 147 10.86 -0.42 -15.88
C ASN A 147 9.73 -1.32 -16.39
N VAL A 148 8.56 -0.77 -16.70
CA VAL A 148 7.52 -1.48 -17.46
C VAL A 148 7.79 -1.33 -18.95
N LEU A 149 8.02 -2.46 -19.63
CA LEU A 149 8.41 -2.54 -21.03
C LEU A 149 7.24 -3.03 -21.90
N SER A 150 7.32 -2.76 -23.19
CA SER A 150 6.45 -3.36 -24.21
C SER A 150 6.46 -4.90 -24.13
N ALA A 151 5.48 -5.56 -24.74
CA ALA A 151 5.36 -7.02 -24.76
C ALA A 151 6.64 -7.75 -25.25
N ASP A 152 7.36 -7.16 -26.19
CA ASP A 152 8.61 -7.70 -26.72
C ASP A 152 9.85 -7.34 -25.86
N GLY A 153 9.68 -6.57 -24.78
CA GLY A 153 10.73 -6.15 -23.86
C GLY A 153 11.74 -5.14 -24.41
N ARG A 154 11.50 -4.56 -25.60
CA ARG A 154 12.49 -3.73 -26.30
C ARG A 154 12.43 -2.25 -25.94
N ALA A 155 11.28 -1.74 -25.59
CA ALA A 155 11.07 -0.33 -25.28
C ALA A 155 10.22 -0.16 -24.01
N PRO A 156 10.36 0.97 -23.29
CA PRO A 156 9.43 1.32 -22.22
C PRO A 156 7.99 1.40 -22.74
N ALA A 157 7.02 0.84 -22.00
CA ALA A 157 5.60 0.88 -22.34
C ALA A 157 4.97 2.25 -22.05
N PHE A 158 5.64 3.05 -21.23
CA PHE A 158 5.26 4.40 -20.82
C PHE A 158 6.45 5.36 -20.97
N THR A 159 6.24 6.68 -20.81
CA THR A 159 7.31 7.66 -20.78
C THR A 159 8.28 7.34 -19.62
N PRO A 160 9.57 7.04 -19.89
CA PRO A 160 10.44 6.52 -18.83
C PRO A 160 10.93 7.61 -17.86
N THR A 161 11.18 8.83 -18.38
CA THR A 161 11.79 9.93 -17.63
C THR A 161 11.28 11.27 -18.14
N ALA A 162 11.40 12.30 -17.31
CA ALA A 162 11.23 13.69 -17.73
C ALA A 162 12.47 14.52 -17.36
N LEU A 163 12.77 15.54 -18.16
CA LEU A 163 13.73 16.60 -17.84
C LEU A 163 12.93 17.89 -17.69
N LEU A 164 12.62 18.25 -16.44
CA LEU A 164 11.85 19.45 -16.11
C LEU A 164 12.78 20.66 -16.09
N GLU A 165 12.61 21.58 -17.01
CA GLU A 165 13.30 22.86 -16.98
C GLU A 165 12.44 23.88 -16.24
N ARG A 166 12.99 24.49 -15.19
CA ARG A 166 12.30 25.47 -14.33
C ARG A 166 13.16 26.69 -14.07
N GLU A 167 12.54 27.84 -14.07
CA GLU A 167 13.14 29.06 -13.56
C GLU A 167 13.02 29.07 -12.04
N MET A 168 14.15 29.15 -11.35
CA MET A 168 14.25 29.10 -9.90
C MET A 168 14.98 30.34 -9.40
N ARG A 169 14.55 30.85 -8.26
CA ARG A 169 15.11 32.04 -7.61
C ARG A 169 16.12 31.62 -6.52
N ASP A 170 17.33 32.12 -6.58
CA ASP A 170 18.34 31.92 -5.54
C ASP A 170 18.09 32.82 -4.31
N GLU A 171 18.90 32.64 -3.26
CA GLU A 171 18.80 33.44 -2.02
C GLU A 171 19.15 34.92 -2.22
N ALA A 172 19.84 35.30 -3.31
CA ALA A 172 20.11 36.69 -3.71
C ALA A 172 18.98 37.29 -4.58
N GLY A 173 17.95 36.49 -4.90
CA GLY A 173 16.82 36.89 -5.73
C GLY A 173 17.05 36.76 -7.24
N GLN A 174 18.21 36.23 -7.69
CA GLN A 174 18.50 36.00 -9.09
C GLN A 174 17.76 34.77 -9.62
N ILE A 175 17.33 34.84 -10.88
CA ILE A 175 16.65 33.75 -11.55
C ILE A 175 17.67 32.88 -12.29
N HIS A 176 17.60 31.60 -12.07
CA HIS A 176 18.42 30.58 -12.71
C HIS A 176 17.56 29.51 -13.36
N ARG A 177 18.00 28.98 -14.48
CA ARG A 177 17.41 27.78 -15.07
C ARG A 177 17.97 26.56 -14.36
N LEU A 178 17.09 25.76 -13.76
CA LEU A 178 17.42 24.46 -13.14
C LEU A 178 16.78 23.34 -13.96
N ARG A 179 17.53 22.27 -14.19
CA ARG A 179 17.07 21.06 -14.86
C ARG A 179 16.93 19.92 -13.86
N VAL A 180 15.69 19.49 -13.62
CA VAL A 180 15.39 18.36 -12.74
C VAL A 180 15.05 17.15 -13.59
N GLY A 181 15.92 16.15 -13.56
CA GLY A 181 15.68 14.85 -14.18
C GLY A 181 14.81 13.99 -13.25
N VAL A 182 13.72 13.45 -13.77
CA VAL A 182 12.78 12.62 -13.01
C VAL A 182 12.69 11.24 -13.64
N LEU A 183 12.78 10.19 -12.81
CA LEU A 183 12.67 8.79 -13.20
C LEU A 183 11.54 8.13 -12.42
N GLY A 184 10.62 7.42 -13.10
CA GLY A 184 9.54 6.65 -12.48
C GLY A 184 9.82 5.15 -12.46
N LEU A 185 9.50 4.46 -11.34
CA LEU A 185 9.69 3.02 -11.17
C LEU A 185 8.52 2.39 -10.42
N THR A 186 8.20 1.11 -10.74
CA THR A 186 7.12 0.33 -10.10
C THR A 186 7.58 -1.09 -9.75
N PRO A 187 6.98 -1.78 -8.74
CA PRO A 187 7.36 -3.13 -8.37
C PRO A 187 7.15 -4.13 -9.51
N PRO A 188 8.10 -5.02 -9.77
CA PRO A 188 7.95 -6.07 -10.80
C PRO A 188 6.79 -7.03 -10.54
N GLN A 189 6.32 -7.11 -9.30
CA GLN A 189 5.23 -7.98 -8.84
C GLN A 189 3.89 -7.68 -9.50
N ILE A 190 3.72 -6.56 -10.19
CA ILE A 190 2.50 -6.28 -10.97
C ILE A 190 2.19 -7.41 -11.97
N LEU A 191 3.22 -8.12 -12.49
CA LEU A 191 3.02 -9.29 -13.37
C LEU A 191 2.40 -10.49 -12.66
N GLN A 192 2.49 -10.52 -11.32
CA GLN A 192 1.86 -11.55 -10.49
C GLN A 192 0.49 -11.06 -10.02
N TRP A 193 0.43 -9.84 -9.46
CA TRP A 193 -0.78 -9.28 -8.86
C TRP A 193 -1.89 -9.03 -9.88
N ASP A 194 -1.52 -8.53 -11.07
CA ASP A 194 -2.42 -8.20 -12.17
C ASP A 194 -2.20 -9.09 -13.40
N ARG A 195 -1.88 -10.37 -13.16
CA ARG A 195 -1.55 -11.32 -14.21
C ARG A 195 -2.61 -11.36 -15.32
N GLN A 196 -3.89 -11.37 -14.94
CA GLN A 196 -5.00 -11.42 -15.90
C GLN A 196 -4.99 -10.23 -16.86
N GLN A 197 -4.64 -9.05 -16.38
CA GLN A 197 -4.61 -7.79 -17.14
C GLN A 197 -3.30 -7.59 -17.91
N LEU A 198 -2.19 -8.21 -17.47
CA LEU A 198 -0.86 -7.86 -17.96
C LEU A 198 -0.13 -8.98 -18.70
N GLN A 199 -0.53 -10.24 -18.53
CA GLN A 199 0.16 -11.36 -19.16
C GLN A 199 0.23 -11.23 -20.68
N GLY A 200 1.45 -11.28 -21.23
CA GLY A 200 1.70 -11.14 -22.68
C GLY A 200 1.57 -9.72 -23.22
N GLN A 201 1.19 -8.73 -22.41
CA GLN A 201 1.04 -7.33 -22.83
C GLN A 201 2.23 -6.45 -22.45
N VAL A 202 2.91 -6.77 -21.34
CA VAL A 202 4.10 -6.04 -20.86
C VAL A 202 5.10 -7.01 -20.25
N GLN A 203 6.35 -6.55 -20.13
CA GLN A 203 7.41 -7.14 -19.32
C GLN A 203 7.85 -6.12 -18.27
N VAL A 204 8.45 -6.56 -17.16
CA VAL A 204 8.95 -5.64 -16.13
C VAL A 204 10.39 -5.99 -15.79
N ARG A 205 11.24 -4.97 -15.78
CA ARG A 205 12.66 -5.07 -15.38
C ARG A 205 12.82 -4.77 -13.89
N ASP A 206 13.96 -5.20 -13.36
CA ASP A 206 14.41 -4.84 -12.02
C ASP A 206 14.55 -3.31 -11.89
N MET A 207 14.05 -2.75 -10.77
CA MET A 207 14.06 -1.31 -10.53
C MET A 207 15.47 -0.74 -10.40
N VAL A 208 16.38 -1.45 -9.71
CA VAL A 208 17.76 -1.00 -9.48
C VAL A 208 18.56 -1.02 -10.78
N GLU A 209 18.43 -2.07 -11.58
CA GLU A 209 19.07 -2.14 -12.90
C GLU A 209 18.57 -1.04 -13.83
N THR A 210 17.26 -0.80 -13.81
CA THR A 210 16.66 0.29 -14.58
C THR A 210 17.18 1.64 -14.14
N ALA A 211 17.29 1.89 -12.83
CA ALA A 211 17.86 3.14 -12.32
C ALA A 211 19.34 3.31 -12.72
N ARG A 212 20.15 2.23 -12.65
CA ARG A 212 21.56 2.25 -13.12
C ARG A 212 21.72 2.62 -14.59
N ASP A 213 20.74 2.26 -15.43
CA ASP A 213 20.75 2.62 -16.85
C ASP A 213 20.27 4.06 -17.10
N TRP A 214 19.21 4.51 -16.41
CA TRP A 214 18.55 5.78 -16.72
C TRP A 214 19.13 6.98 -15.97
N VAL A 215 19.63 6.85 -14.75
CA VAL A 215 20.23 7.96 -14.00
C VAL A 215 21.43 8.58 -14.73
N PRO A 216 22.39 7.80 -15.26
CA PRO A 216 23.48 8.38 -16.06
C PRO A 216 23.00 9.04 -17.36
N ARG A 217 21.89 8.56 -17.96
CA ARG A 217 21.31 9.20 -19.17
C ARG A 217 20.74 10.57 -18.83
N LEU A 218 20.00 10.70 -17.72
CA LEU A 218 19.48 11.99 -17.22
C LEU A 218 20.63 12.98 -16.94
N ARG A 219 21.71 12.53 -16.30
CA ARG A 219 22.89 13.37 -16.05
C ARG A 219 23.56 13.83 -17.35
N ARG A 220 23.70 12.95 -18.35
CA ARG A 220 24.21 13.31 -19.67
C ARG A 220 23.28 14.24 -20.45
N ALA A 221 21.97 14.14 -20.24
CA ALA A 221 20.99 15.06 -20.79
C ALA A 221 21.02 16.45 -20.11
N GLY A 222 21.86 16.62 -19.08
CA GLY A 222 22.08 17.89 -18.41
C GLY A 222 21.24 18.11 -17.15
N ALA A 223 20.73 17.05 -16.54
CA ALA A 223 20.06 17.16 -15.24
C ALA A 223 21.02 17.66 -14.15
N ASP A 224 20.67 18.75 -13.51
CA ASP A 224 21.36 19.29 -12.32
C ASP A 224 20.99 18.52 -11.07
N VAL A 225 19.71 18.14 -10.93
CA VAL A 225 19.15 17.33 -9.85
C VAL A 225 18.47 16.12 -10.48
N VAL A 226 18.65 14.92 -9.90
CA VAL A 226 17.95 13.70 -10.30
C VAL A 226 17.08 13.22 -9.15
N VAL A 227 15.78 13.19 -9.39
CA VAL A 227 14.74 12.69 -8.49
C VAL A 227 14.24 11.35 -9.00
N VAL A 228 14.25 10.33 -8.17
CA VAL A 228 13.65 9.04 -8.49
C VAL A 228 12.34 8.91 -7.72
N ILE A 229 11.24 8.83 -8.45
CA ILE A 229 9.92 8.52 -7.90
C ILE A 229 9.76 7.01 -8.02
N ALA A 230 9.94 6.30 -6.91
CA ALA A 230 9.90 4.84 -6.91
C ALA A 230 8.75 4.35 -6.03
N HIS A 231 7.80 3.65 -6.65
CA HIS A 231 6.70 3.04 -5.93
C HIS A 231 7.19 1.75 -5.27
N THR A 232 7.90 1.88 -4.14
CA THR A 232 8.60 0.79 -3.44
C THR A 232 8.81 1.13 -1.96
N GLY A 233 8.80 0.11 -1.11
CA GLY A 233 9.12 0.21 0.31
C GLY A 233 10.59 -0.07 0.63
N LEU A 234 10.86 -0.26 1.94
CA LEU A 234 12.18 -0.58 2.51
C LEU A 234 12.14 -1.93 3.25
N GLU A 235 13.26 -2.67 3.20
CA GLU A 235 13.48 -3.86 4.03
C GLU A 235 14.79 -3.78 4.82
N LYS A 236 14.84 -4.50 5.96
CA LYS A 236 16.03 -4.53 6.86
C LYS A 236 17.23 -5.25 6.26
N HIS A 237 16.99 -6.18 5.35
CA HIS A 237 18.00 -7.02 4.73
C HIS A 237 18.08 -6.78 3.24
N GLU A 238 19.16 -7.20 2.62
CA GLU A 238 19.32 -7.10 1.18
C GLU A 238 18.38 -8.09 0.49
N LEU A 239 17.63 -7.58 -0.47
CA LEU A 239 16.66 -8.36 -1.22
C LEU A 239 17.24 -8.85 -2.56
N PRO A 240 16.78 -10.01 -3.07
CA PRO A 240 17.15 -10.47 -4.39
C PRO A 240 16.64 -9.53 -5.48
N ARG A 241 17.13 -9.73 -6.70
CA ARG A 241 16.62 -9.00 -7.88
C ARG A 241 15.11 -9.23 -8.04
N LEU A 242 14.45 -8.25 -8.66
CA LEU A 242 13.01 -8.26 -8.91
C LEU A 242 12.15 -8.30 -7.64
N SER A 243 12.67 -7.87 -6.49
CA SER A 243 11.86 -7.70 -5.28
C SER A 243 11.06 -6.39 -5.31
N GLU A 244 10.04 -6.29 -4.44
CA GLU A 244 9.13 -5.14 -4.39
C GLU A 244 9.68 -3.97 -3.56
N ASN A 245 10.42 -4.24 -2.46
CA ASN A 245 10.85 -3.24 -1.48
C ASN A 245 12.33 -2.87 -1.65
N MET A 246 12.69 -2.20 -2.75
CA MET A 246 14.07 -2.01 -3.20
C MET A 246 14.68 -0.64 -2.86
N ALA A 247 14.05 0.16 -1.99
CA ALA A 247 14.51 1.53 -1.72
C ALA A 247 15.96 1.60 -1.19
N VAL A 248 16.39 0.65 -0.35
CA VAL A 248 17.76 0.60 0.18
C VAL A 248 18.78 0.37 -0.94
N GLN A 249 18.49 -0.53 -1.87
CA GLN A 249 19.36 -0.81 -3.02
C GLN A 249 19.34 0.32 -4.06
N LEU A 250 18.18 0.98 -4.26
CA LEU A 250 18.06 2.16 -5.14
C LEU A 250 18.93 3.32 -4.63
N ALA A 251 18.98 3.56 -3.33
CA ALA A 251 19.80 4.61 -2.72
C ALA A 251 21.31 4.43 -2.96
N ARG A 252 21.76 3.23 -3.33
CA ARG A 252 23.16 2.95 -3.71
C ARG A 252 23.47 3.29 -5.16
N VAL A 253 22.47 3.63 -5.99
CA VAL A 253 22.71 4.00 -7.39
C VAL A 253 23.33 5.39 -7.45
N PRO A 254 24.57 5.53 -7.97
CA PRO A 254 25.24 6.83 -8.01
C PRO A 254 24.49 7.85 -8.86
N GLY A 255 24.40 9.07 -8.36
CA GLY A 255 23.81 10.18 -9.09
C GLY A 255 22.32 10.42 -8.83
N ILE A 256 21.71 9.73 -7.87
CA ILE A 256 20.39 10.05 -7.33
C ILE A 256 20.56 11.12 -6.25
N ASP A 257 19.79 12.22 -6.31
CA ASP A 257 19.83 13.30 -5.32
C ASP A 257 18.65 13.25 -4.34
N ALA A 258 17.53 12.62 -4.72
CA ALA A 258 16.37 12.41 -3.84
C ALA A 258 15.58 11.17 -4.27
N LEU A 259 15.01 10.47 -3.26
CA LEU A 259 14.09 9.34 -3.43
C LEU A 259 12.71 9.71 -2.90
N LEU A 260 11.70 9.60 -3.75
CA LEU A 260 10.30 9.74 -3.39
C LEU A 260 9.68 8.35 -3.41
N LEU A 261 9.29 7.83 -2.23
CA LEU A 261 8.92 6.43 -1.99
C LEU A 261 7.42 6.28 -1.69
N GLY A 262 6.88 5.07 -1.82
CA GLY A 262 5.47 4.74 -1.55
C GLY A 262 5.27 3.24 -1.33
N HIS A 263 4.12 2.70 -1.73
CA HIS A 263 3.78 1.27 -1.75
C HIS A 263 3.58 0.63 -0.36
N ALA A 264 4.53 0.79 0.54
CA ALA A 264 4.47 0.15 1.87
C ALA A 264 3.50 0.83 2.85
N HIS A 265 2.85 1.94 2.45
CA HIS A 265 1.95 2.73 3.29
C HIS A 265 2.57 3.17 4.63
N ALA A 266 3.88 3.32 4.67
CA ALA A 266 4.64 3.66 5.87
C ALA A 266 5.10 5.13 5.85
N GLU A 267 5.62 5.60 6.96
CA GLU A 267 6.05 6.98 7.16
C GLU A 267 7.58 7.06 7.28
N LEU A 268 8.24 7.73 6.33
CA LEU A 268 9.67 8.06 6.38
C LEU A 268 9.85 9.57 6.07
N PRO A 269 10.46 10.36 6.98
CA PRO A 269 11.00 10.03 8.30
C PRO A 269 9.95 9.48 9.26
N GLY A 270 10.34 8.53 10.11
CA GLY A 270 9.42 7.97 11.08
C GLY A 270 10.02 6.80 11.88
N PRO A 271 9.46 6.50 13.06
CA PRO A 271 10.02 5.49 13.96
C PRO A 271 9.95 4.06 13.42
N GLY A 272 9.09 3.79 12.42
CA GLY A 272 8.93 2.44 11.83
C GLY A 272 10.20 1.88 11.19
N PHE A 273 11.17 2.74 10.89
CA PHE A 273 12.44 2.36 10.25
C PHE A 273 13.66 2.51 11.17
N GLU A 274 13.46 2.73 12.47
CA GLU A 274 14.57 2.75 13.43
C GLU A 274 15.28 1.38 13.47
N GLY A 275 16.61 1.42 13.42
CA GLY A 275 17.44 0.20 13.40
C GLY A 275 17.54 -0.51 12.04
N TYR A 276 17.02 0.07 10.95
CA TYR A 276 17.27 -0.44 9.61
C TYR A 276 18.71 -0.06 9.18
N PRO A 277 19.50 -1.00 8.63
CA PRO A 277 20.84 -0.71 8.16
C PRO A 277 20.83 0.40 7.10
N ALA A 278 21.77 1.35 7.23
CA ALA A 278 21.95 2.48 6.31
C ALA A 278 20.74 3.45 6.19
N VAL A 279 19.77 3.37 7.09
CA VAL A 279 18.62 4.27 7.17
C VAL A 279 18.75 5.18 8.39
N ASP A 280 18.80 6.49 8.16
CA ASP A 280 18.54 7.48 9.20
C ASP A 280 17.03 7.78 9.22
N ALA A 281 16.31 7.07 10.08
CA ALA A 281 14.86 7.16 10.18
C ALA A 281 14.35 8.52 10.66
N ARG A 282 15.20 9.31 11.36
CA ARG A 282 14.82 10.65 11.86
C ARG A 282 15.01 11.74 10.83
N GLN A 283 16.08 11.64 10.03
CA GLN A 283 16.36 12.61 8.97
C GLN A 283 15.75 12.21 7.62
N GLY A 284 15.19 11.01 7.49
CA GLY A 284 14.67 10.49 6.23
C GLY A 284 15.78 10.35 5.19
N ARG A 285 16.85 9.60 5.52
CA ARG A 285 17.97 9.34 4.61
C ARG A 285 18.23 7.85 4.48
N ILE A 286 18.55 7.42 3.26
CA ILE A 286 18.96 6.04 2.97
C ILE A 286 20.31 6.11 2.28
N HIS A 287 21.34 5.49 2.84
CA HIS A 287 22.74 5.65 2.38
C HIS A 287 23.15 7.12 2.16
N GLY A 288 22.64 8.04 2.98
CA GLY A 288 22.89 9.47 2.86
C GLY A 288 22.02 10.21 1.81
N VAL A 289 21.28 9.50 0.94
CA VAL A 289 20.34 10.09 0.00
C VAL A 289 19.06 10.50 0.74
N PRO A 290 18.58 11.75 0.63
CA PRO A 290 17.31 12.15 1.21
C PRO A 290 16.16 11.36 0.59
N ALA A 291 15.28 10.86 1.43
CA ALA A 291 14.15 10.04 1.03
C ALA A 291 12.91 10.40 1.84
N VAL A 292 11.73 10.29 1.24
CA VAL A 292 10.45 10.51 1.91
C VAL A 292 9.43 9.46 1.47
N MET A 293 8.59 9.01 2.42
CA MET A 293 7.43 8.15 2.18
C MET A 293 6.28 8.69 3.03
N PRO A 294 5.22 9.26 2.43
CA PRO A 294 4.23 10.06 3.15
C PRO A 294 3.00 9.30 3.65
N GLY A 295 3.13 8.01 3.94
CA GLY A 295 1.98 7.21 4.39
C GLY A 295 1.03 6.86 3.24
N ARG A 296 -0.27 7.11 3.40
CA ARG A 296 -1.30 6.75 2.40
C ARG A 296 -2.55 7.61 2.52
N TRP A 297 -3.44 7.52 1.53
CA TRP A 297 -4.78 8.12 1.50
C TRP A 297 -4.79 9.64 1.71
N GLY A 298 -3.63 10.28 1.50
CA GLY A 298 -3.45 11.70 1.74
C GLY A 298 -3.43 12.06 3.24
N ASP A 299 -2.95 11.18 4.12
CA ASP A 299 -2.80 11.46 5.56
C ASP A 299 -1.58 12.34 5.87
N HIS A 300 -0.60 12.37 4.96
CA HIS A 300 0.59 13.22 5.06
C HIS A 300 0.98 13.82 3.71
N LEU A 301 1.64 14.97 3.76
CA LEU A 301 2.46 15.51 2.67
C LEU A 301 3.93 15.22 2.94
N GLY A 302 4.61 14.59 1.98
CA GLY A 302 6.07 14.38 2.02
C GLY A 302 6.83 15.59 1.50
N LEU A 303 7.91 15.97 2.18
CA LEU A 303 8.78 17.09 1.80
C LEU A 303 10.24 16.67 1.78
N VAL A 304 10.97 17.06 0.73
CA VAL A 304 12.43 17.02 0.69
C VAL A 304 12.92 18.42 0.33
N ASP A 305 13.53 19.09 1.28
CA ASP A 305 14.17 20.40 1.07
C ASP A 305 15.63 20.19 0.67
N LEU A 306 16.03 20.74 -0.47
CA LEU A 306 17.38 20.68 -1.02
C LEU A 306 17.98 22.07 -1.04
N ARG A 307 19.21 22.21 -0.55
CA ARG A 307 20.04 23.40 -0.77
C ARG A 307 21.05 23.07 -1.87
N LEU A 308 21.00 23.84 -2.94
CA LEU A 308 21.84 23.68 -4.12
C LEU A 308 22.88 24.79 -4.17
N ARG A 309 24.13 24.43 -4.44
CA ARG A 309 25.23 25.37 -4.69
C ARG A 309 25.75 25.20 -6.10
N ARG A 310 26.09 26.32 -6.74
CA ARG A 310 26.67 26.28 -8.07
C ARG A 310 28.19 26.09 -7.97
N GLU A 311 28.67 24.92 -8.36
CA GLU A 311 30.08 24.56 -8.40
C GLU A 311 30.51 24.24 -9.82
N GLN A 312 31.56 24.89 -10.31
CA GLN A 312 32.09 24.70 -11.67
C GLN A 312 30.99 24.80 -12.76
N GLY A 313 30.05 25.74 -12.58
CA GLY A 313 28.97 25.98 -13.53
C GLY A 313 27.75 25.03 -13.42
N ARG A 314 27.76 24.05 -12.51
CA ARG A 314 26.68 23.08 -12.28
C ARG A 314 26.11 23.21 -10.87
N TRP A 315 24.80 22.98 -10.74
CA TRP A 315 24.14 22.90 -9.45
C TRP A 315 24.43 21.54 -8.78
N ARG A 316 24.75 21.56 -7.49
CA ARG A 316 24.95 20.37 -6.66
C ARG A 316 24.17 20.48 -5.36
N VAL A 317 23.60 19.40 -4.91
CA VAL A 317 22.98 19.31 -3.58
C VAL A 317 24.09 19.32 -2.54
N VAL A 318 24.10 20.33 -1.66
CA VAL A 318 25.07 20.48 -0.57
C VAL A 318 24.46 20.20 0.80
N GLU A 319 23.13 20.32 0.91
CA GLU A 319 22.37 20.02 2.12
C GLU A 319 20.98 19.53 1.75
N SER A 320 20.41 18.67 2.58
CA SER A 320 19.04 18.19 2.38
C SER A 320 18.37 17.85 3.70
N GLN A 321 17.05 17.98 3.75
CA GLN A 321 16.22 17.60 4.88
C GLN A 321 14.92 16.99 4.37
N SER A 322 14.55 15.82 4.91
CA SER A 322 13.24 15.21 4.67
C SER A 322 12.32 15.43 5.86
N SER A 323 11.02 15.62 5.60
CA SER A 323 10.01 15.76 6.65
C SER A 323 8.63 15.34 6.16
N LEU A 324 7.72 15.07 7.09
CA LEU A 324 6.31 14.78 6.82
C LEU A 324 5.43 15.86 7.47
N ARG A 325 4.33 16.20 6.79
CA ARG A 325 3.29 17.09 7.34
C ARG A 325 1.98 16.34 7.44
N ALA A 326 1.65 15.91 8.63
CA ALA A 326 0.38 15.25 8.91
C ALA A 326 -0.81 16.22 8.74
N ILE A 327 -1.96 15.67 8.32
CA ILE A 327 -3.24 16.39 8.27
C ILE A 327 -4.05 16.20 9.56
N PHE A 328 -3.71 15.17 10.35
CA PHE A 328 -4.45 14.76 11.54
C PHE A 328 -3.49 14.43 12.70
N ASP A 329 -3.81 14.89 13.90
CA ASP A 329 -3.11 14.52 15.14
C ASP A 329 -3.75 13.25 15.72
N ARG A 330 -3.10 12.11 15.53
CA ARG A 330 -3.60 10.82 16.03
C ARG A 330 -3.62 10.72 17.55
N ALA A 331 -2.75 11.44 18.24
CA ALA A 331 -2.69 11.42 19.70
C ALA A 331 -3.83 12.25 20.33
N ARG A 332 -4.15 13.39 19.72
CA ARG A 332 -5.23 14.29 20.17
C ARG A 332 -6.57 14.04 19.49
N GLN A 333 -6.60 13.13 18.48
CA GLN A 333 -7.78 12.82 17.66
C GLN A 333 -8.44 14.06 17.06
N GLN A 334 -7.64 14.98 16.48
CA GLN A 334 -8.13 16.21 15.89
C GLN A 334 -7.45 16.54 14.57
N PRO A 335 -8.18 17.20 13.64
CA PRO A 335 -7.59 17.69 12.39
C PRO A 335 -6.58 18.79 12.68
N LEU A 336 -5.50 18.82 11.91
CA LEU A 336 -4.46 19.84 11.94
C LEU A 336 -4.65 20.91 10.85
N VAL A 337 -5.49 20.63 9.86
CA VAL A 337 -5.87 21.54 8.77
C VAL A 337 -7.30 21.25 8.32
N ASP A 338 -7.94 22.27 7.76
CA ASP A 338 -9.22 22.10 7.08
C ASP A 338 -9.02 21.53 5.65
N ALA A 339 -10.07 20.93 5.12
CA ALA A 339 -10.10 20.46 3.75
C ALA A 339 -10.21 21.64 2.78
N ASP A 340 -9.44 21.60 1.70
CA ASP A 340 -9.64 22.49 0.56
C ASP A 340 -10.95 22.11 -0.17
N PRO A 341 -11.83 23.07 -0.48
CA PRO A 341 -13.11 22.78 -1.12
C PRO A 341 -13.01 22.38 -2.59
N MET A 342 -11.87 22.61 -3.24
CA MET A 342 -11.71 22.41 -4.69
C MET A 342 -12.02 20.97 -5.12
N PRO A 343 -11.51 19.90 -4.46
CA PRO A 343 -11.84 18.53 -4.90
C PRO A 343 -13.35 18.24 -4.85
N ALA A 344 -14.03 18.70 -3.79
CA ALA A 344 -15.47 18.47 -3.63
C ALA A 344 -16.29 19.08 -4.79
N VAL A 345 -15.89 20.26 -5.27
CA VAL A 345 -16.51 20.90 -6.44
C VAL A 345 -16.16 20.14 -7.73
N VAL A 346 -14.90 19.75 -7.91
CA VAL A 346 -14.39 19.14 -9.14
C VAL A 346 -14.98 17.76 -9.39
N ILE A 347 -15.22 16.97 -8.32
CA ILE A 347 -15.72 15.58 -8.45
C ILE A 347 -17.14 15.40 -7.88
N ALA A 348 -17.92 16.49 -7.70
CA ALA A 348 -19.24 16.44 -7.08
C ALA A 348 -20.16 15.37 -7.70
N ARG A 349 -20.17 15.29 -9.02
CA ARG A 349 -20.99 14.33 -9.77
C ARG A 349 -20.61 12.88 -9.46
N GLU A 350 -19.31 12.57 -9.48
CA GLU A 350 -18.79 11.23 -9.20
C GLU A 350 -19.02 10.87 -7.73
N HIS A 351 -18.86 11.81 -6.82
CA HIS A 351 -19.17 11.66 -5.39
C HIS A 351 -20.65 11.30 -5.17
N GLU A 352 -21.58 12.10 -5.70
CA GLU A 352 -23.03 11.86 -5.59
C GLU A 352 -23.43 10.51 -6.19
N ALA A 353 -22.91 10.18 -7.38
CA ALA A 353 -23.17 8.89 -8.02
C ALA A 353 -22.66 7.72 -7.17
N THR A 354 -21.49 7.88 -6.54
CA THR A 354 -20.93 6.89 -5.63
C THR A 354 -21.79 6.72 -4.39
N LEU A 355 -22.23 7.80 -3.76
CA LEU A 355 -23.12 7.75 -2.60
C LEU A 355 -24.44 7.04 -2.92
N ALA A 356 -25.05 7.38 -4.05
CA ALA A 356 -26.28 6.71 -4.50
C ALA A 356 -26.08 5.21 -4.72
N HIS A 357 -24.91 4.81 -5.26
CA HIS A 357 -24.56 3.42 -5.49
C HIS A 357 -24.30 2.66 -4.18
N ILE A 358 -23.43 3.17 -3.31
CA ILE A 358 -23.00 2.45 -2.10
C ILE A 358 -24.10 2.31 -1.05
N ARG A 359 -25.10 3.19 -1.06
CA ARG A 359 -26.26 3.17 -0.14
C ARG A 359 -27.35 2.19 -0.56
N ARG A 360 -27.26 1.61 -1.75
CA ARG A 360 -28.26 0.65 -2.23
C ARG A 360 -28.21 -0.62 -1.41
N ALA A 361 -29.34 -0.99 -0.78
CA ALA A 361 -29.47 -2.22 0.00
C ALA A 361 -29.36 -3.46 -0.89
N THR A 362 -28.67 -4.49 -0.41
CA THR A 362 -28.45 -5.77 -1.10
C THR A 362 -29.03 -6.94 -0.29
N ALA A 363 -28.97 -6.89 1.04
CA ALA A 363 -29.37 -7.98 1.94
C ALA A 363 -29.73 -7.44 3.33
N ASN A 364 -30.05 -8.35 4.28
CA ASN A 364 -30.19 -8.05 5.70
C ASN A 364 -29.38 -9.03 6.55
N THR A 365 -28.99 -8.60 7.75
CA THR A 365 -28.38 -9.45 8.77
C THR A 365 -29.00 -9.18 10.13
N ASP A 366 -29.29 -10.25 10.90
CA ASP A 366 -29.73 -10.16 12.29
C ASP A 366 -28.56 -10.13 13.28
N THR A 367 -27.34 -10.40 12.79
CA THR A 367 -26.11 -10.46 13.59
C THR A 367 -25.13 -9.41 13.11
N PRO A 368 -24.50 -8.61 13.99
CA PRO A 368 -23.42 -7.71 13.61
C PRO A 368 -22.28 -8.47 12.92
N ILE A 369 -21.69 -7.86 11.88
CA ILE A 369 -20.57 -8.43 11.13
C ILE A 369 -19.35 -7.54 11.34
N HIS A 370 -18.35 -8.03 12.05
CA HIS A 370 -17.16 -7.25 12.35
C HIS A 370 -15.87 -8.05 12.25
N SER A 371 -14.73 -7.34 12.13
CA SER A 371 -13.40 -7.94 12.00
C SER A 371 -12.48 -7.70 13.20
N TYR A 372 -12.97 -7.12 14.30
CA TYR A 372 -12.13 -6.78 15.46
C TYR A 372 -11.38 -7.97 16.04
N PHE A 373 -11.97 -9.17 16.01
CA PHE A 373 -11.39 -10.40 16.54
C PHE A 373 -11.01 -11.40 15.43
N ALA A 374 -11.13 -11.03 14.15
CA ALA A 374 -10.98 -11.96 13.03
C ALA A 374 -9.58 -12.57 12.88
N GLN A 375 -8.57 -12.00 13.52
CA GLN A 375 -7.22 -12.58 13.54
C GLN A 375 -7.03 -13.69 14.60
N VAL A 376 -7.96 -13.84 15.53
CA VAL A 376 -7.81 -14.76 16.68
C VAL A 376 -9.03 -15.66 16.91
N SER A 377 -10.12 -15.39 16.20
CA SER A 377 -11.35 -16.19 16.27
C SER A 377 -11.98 -16.34 14.89
N ASP A 378 -12.80 -17.36 14.73
CA ASP A 378 -13.56 -17.62 13.51
C ASP A 378 -14.67 -16.57 13.31
N SER A 379 -14.36 -15.54 12.53
CA SER A 379 -15.19 -14.34 12.33
C SER A 379 -16.23 -14.52 11.23
N LEU A 380 -17.47 -14.08 11.50
CA LEU A 380 -18.53 -14.05 10.50
C LEU A 380 -18.13 -13.24 9.26
N ALA A 381 -17.38 -12.15 9.42
CA ALA A 381 -16.89 -11.34 8.29
C ALA A 381 -16.07 -12.17 7.28
N VAL A 382 -15.19 -13.05 7.77
CA VAL A 382 -14.37 -13.92 6.92
C VAL A 382 -15.19 -15.09 6.38
N ARG A 383 -16.06 -15.69 7.23
CA ARG A 383 -16.94 -16.80 6.82
C ARG A 383 -17.86 -16.43 5.67
N LEU A 384 -18.40 -15.22 5.63
CA LEU A 384 -19.26 -14.77 4.53
C LEU A 384 -18.52 -14.68 3.20
N VAL A 385 -17.28 -14.20 3.22
CA VAL A 385 -16.42 -14.20 2.02
C VAL A 385 -16.14 -15.62 1.56
N ALA A 386 -15.76 -16.51 2.50
CA ALA A 386 -15.52 -17.92 2.20
C ALA A 386 -16.78 -18.60 1.65
N GLY A 387 -17.95 -18.33 2.24
CA GLY A 387 -19.24 -18.84 1.77
C GLY A 387 -19.59 -18.42 0.36
N ALA A 388 -19.35 -17.16 0.03
CA ALA A 388 -19.57 -16.64 -1.32
C ALA A 388 -18.66 -17.30 -2.37
N GLN A 389 -17.37 -17.47 -2.04
CA GLN A 389 -16.42 -18.18 -2.89
C GLN A 389 -16.81 -19.64 -3.09
N LEU A 390 -17.23 -20.35 -2.02
CA LEU A 390 -17.71 -21.74 -2.11
C LEU A 390 -18.99 -21.84 -2.95
N ALA A 391 -19.95 -20.94 -2.75
CA ALA A 391 -21.19 -20.93 -3.54
C ALA A 391 -20.92 -20.71 -5.04
N TYR A 392 -20.01 -19.79 -5.35
CA TYR A 392 -19.56 -19.55 -6.73
C TYR A 392 -18.89 -20.79 -7.33
N ALA A 393 -17.89 -21.35 -6.64
CA ALA A 393 -17.13 -22.49 -7.15
C ALA A 393 -18.01 -23.73 -7.32
N ARG A 394 -18.97 -23.97 -6.40
CA ARG A 394 -19.92 -25.08 -6.50
C ARG A 394 -20.74 -24.99 -7.81
N ARG A 395 -21.19 -23.79 -8.19
CA ARG A 395 -21.87 -23.57 -9.48
C ARG A 395 -20.91 -23.79 -10.66
N ALA A 396 -19.67 -23.30 -10.55
CA ALA A 396 -18.68 -23.38 -11.63
C ALA A 396 -18.20 -24.82 -11.92
N VAL A 397 -18.18 -25.71 -10.92
CA VAL A 397 -17.76 -27.12 -11.13
C VAL A 397 -18.91 -28.05 -11.52
N GLN A 398 -20.15 -27.60 -11.40
CA GLN A 398 -21.33 -28.43 -11.68
C GLN A 398 -21.31 -28.97 -13.11
N GLY A 399 -21.52 -30.28 -13.29
CA GLY A 399 -21.46 -30.96 -14.59
C GLY A 399 -20.06 -31.17 -15.14
N THR A 400 -19.01 -30.83 -14.39
CA THR A 400 -17.62 -31.07 -14.78
C THR A 400 -17.01 -32.28 -14.04
N ALA A 401 -15.84 -32.75 -14.48
CA ALA A 401 -15.09 -33.80 -13.78
C ALA A 401 -14.62 -33.40 -12.37
N LEU A 402 -14.69 -32.11 -12.02
CA LEU A 402 -14.30 -31.56 -10.73
C LEU A 402 -15.42 -31.59 -9.69
N GLU A 403 -16.67 -31.84 -10.08
CA GLU A 403 -17.85 -31.76 -9.21
C GLU A 403 -17.79 -32.67 -7.98
N THR A 404 -17.12 -33.80 -8.10
CA THR A 404 -16.99 -34.80 -7.02
C THR A 404 -15.92 -34.48 -5.98
N LEU A 405 -15.02 -33.51 -6.29
CA LEU A 405 -13.94 -33.15 -5.37
C LEU A 405 -14.47 -32.24 -4.23
N PRO A 406 -13.96 -32.44 -3.00
CA PRO A 406 -14.32 -31.58 -1.88
C PRO A 406 -13.85 -30.15 -2.10
N LEU A 407 -14.72 -29.18 -1.75
CA LEU A 407 -14.49 -27.75 -1.91
C LEU A 407 -14.09 -27.11 -0.56
N LEU A 408 -12.97 -26.41 -0.56
CA LEU A 408 -12.53 -25.52 0.51
C LEU A 408 -12.41 -24.10 -0.05
N SER A 409 -12.51 -23.09 0.83
CA SER A 409 -12.32 -21.70 0.48
C SER A 409 -11.31 -21.05 1.40
N ALA A 410 -10.34 -20.33 0.84
CA ALA A 410 -9.37 -19.52 1.53
C ALA A 410 -9.85 -18.07 1.61
N ALA A 411 -9.95 -17.52 2.80
CA ALA A 411 -10.36 -16.13 3.03
C ALA A 411 -9.60 -15.51 4.19
N ALA A 412 -9.24 -14.23 4.04
CA ALA A 412 -8.53 -13.43 5.03
C ALA A 412 -9.35 -12.20 5.43
N PRO A 413 -9.19 -11.71 6.68
CA PRO A 413 -9.71 -10.40 7.06
C PRO A 413 -8.80 -9.30 6.52
N PHE A 414 -9.31 -8.42 5.65
CA PHE A 414 -8.50 -7.35 5.06
C PHE A 414 -8.36 -6.11 5.94
N LYS A 415 -9.31 -5.87 6.86
CA LYS A 415 -9.35 -4.73 7.77
C LYS A 415 -9.23 -5.23 9.21
N THR A 416 -8.02 -5.21 9.75
CA THR A 416 -7.67 -5.77 11.06
C THR A 416 -6.94 -4.79 11.97
N GLY A 417 -6.95 -3.49 11.65
CA GLY A 417 -6.24 -2.48 12.44
C GLY A 417 -4.72 -2.59 12.35
N GLY A 418 -4.02 -2.50 13.48
CA GLY A 418 -2.56 -2.58 13.53
C GLY A 418 -1.90 -1.47 12.69
N ARG A 419 -1.09 -1.84 11.71
CA ARG A 419 -0.45 -0.89 10.75
C ARG A 419 -1.47 -0.06 9.97
N GLN A 420 -2.69 -0.56 9.80
CA GLN A 420 -3.75 0.17 9.11
C GLN A 420 -4.39 1.27 9.98
N GLY A 421 -4.11 1.31 11.27
CA GLY A 421 -4.72 2.21 12.25
C GLY A 421 -5.90 1.58 12.97
N TRP A 422 -6.11 1.99 14.25
CA TRP A 422 -7.10 1.39 15.14
C TRP A 422 -8.56 1.68 14.78
N THR A 423 -8.79 2.44 13.73
CA THR A 423 -10.13 2.68 13.17
C THR A 423 -10.42 1.83 11.93
N GLN A 424 -9.43 1.10 11.40
CA GLN A 424 -9.55 0.32 10.16
C GLN A 424 -10.01 -1.13 10.43
N TYR A 425 -11.31 -1.27 10.66
CA TYR A 425 -12.02 -2.54 10.83
C TYR A 425 -13.31 -2.52 10.04
N THR A 426 -13.76 -3.68 9.57
CA THR A 426 -15.15 -3.89 9.16
C THR A 426 -16.01 -3.88 10.40
N ASP A 427 -17.11 -3.11 10.38
CA ASP A 427 -18.06 -2.99 11.48
C ASP A 427 -19.45 -2.66 10.94
N ILE A 428 -20.22 -3.69 10.64
CA ILE A 428 -21.55 -3.63 10.02
C ILE A 428 -22.57 -4.00 11.09
N PRO A 429 -23.45 -3.06 11.49
CA PRO A 429 -24.47 -3.35 12.47
C PRO A 429 -25.53 -4.34 11.92
N ALA A 430 -26.28 -4.97 12.81
CA ALA A 430 -27.48 -5.70 12.43
C ALA A 430 -28.46 -4.78 11.69
N GLY A 431 -29.10 -5.29 10.64
CA GLY A 431 -29.98 -4.53 9.77
C GLY A 431 -29.65 -4.68 8.29
N PRO A 432 -29.94 -3.66 7.45
CA PRO A 432 -29.69 -3.70 6.00
C PRO A 432 -28.19 -3.73 5.67
N ILE A 433 -27.81 -4.68 4.81
CA ILE A 433 -26.48 -4.73 4.20
C ILE A 433 -26.57 -3.99 2.86
N ALA A 434 -25.84 -2.89 2.74
CA ALA A 434 -25.71 -2.11 1.51
C ALA A 434 -24.43 -2.47 0.74
N ILE A 435 -24.30 -1.99 -0.51
CA ILE A 435 -23.10 -2.23 -1.35
C ILE A 435 -21.81 -1.77 -0.66
N LYS A 436 -21.84 -0.67 0.10
CA LYS A 436 -20.68 -0.23 0.90
C LYS A 436 -20.17 -1.31 1.86
N HIS A 437 -21.08 -2.09 2.43
CA HIS A 437 -20.72 -3.17 3.34
C HIS A 437 -20.08 -4.36 2.61
N VAL A 438 -20.50 -4.65 1.37
CA VAL A 438 -19.84 -5.65 0.52
C VAL A 438 -18.42 -5.22 0.20
N ALA A 439 -18.23 -3.95 -0.18
CA ALA A 439 -16.93 -3.38 -0.44
C ALA A 439 -16.05 -3.31 0.84
N ASP A 440 -16.65 -3.12 2.01
CA ASP A 440 -15.96 -3.13 3.29
C ASP A 440 -15.50 -4.53 3.72
N LEU A 441 -16.30 -5.56 3.43
CA LEU A 441 -15.93 -6.97 3.66
C LEU A 441 -14.82 -7.44 2.72
N TYR A 442 -14.79 -6.93 1.48
CA TYR A 442 -13.81 -7.33 0.47
C TYR A 442 -13.31 -6.12 -0.32
N VAL A 443 -12.19 -5.53 0.10
CA VAL A 443 -11.71 -4.21 -0.38
C VAL A 443 -11.03 -4.24 -1.75
N TYR A 444 -10.62 -5.41 -2.27
CA TYR A 444 -9.87 -5.52 -3.53
C TYR A 444 -10.74 -6.01 -4.69
N ALA A 445 -10.41 -5.58 -5.92
CA ALA A 445 -11.04 -6.04 -7.15
C ALA A 445 -10.43 -7.37 -7.66
N ASN A 446 -10.23 -8.33 -6.75
CA ASN A 446 -9.67 -9.63 -7.10
C ASN A 446 -10.73 -10.53 -7.73
N THR A 447 -10.32 -11.30 -8.75
CA THR A 447 -11.16 -12.33 -9.36
C THR A 447 -11.03 -13.68 -8.64
N ILE A 448 -12.04 -14.54 -8.79
CA ILE A 448 -12.08 -15.86 -8.15
C ILE A 448 -11.19 -16.86 -8.92
N LYS A 449 -10.42 -17.65 -8.18
CA LYS A 449 -9.58 -18.72 -8.71
C LYS A 449 -9.83 -20.01 -7.93
N VAL A 450 -9.72 -21.16 -8.60
CA VAL A 450 -9.82 -22.47 -7.94
C VAL A 450 -8.55 -23.25 -8.21
N LEU A 451 -7.90 -23.68 -7.13
CA LEU A 451 -6.69 -24.49 -7.17
C LEU A 451 -7.02 -25.93 -6.79
N LYS A 452 -6.29 -26.89 -7.35
CA LYS A 452 -6.36 -28.30 -6.93
C LYS A 452 -5.15 -28.62 -6.06
N LEU A 453 -5.39 -28.92 -4.79
CA LEU A 453 -4.37 -29.19 -3.78
C LEU A 453 -4.62 -30.54 -3.11
N ARG A 454 -3.56 -31.15 -2.56
CA ARG A 454 -3.66 -32.33 -1.70
C ARG A 454 -3.88 -31.94 -0.25
N GLY A 455 -4.39 -32.85 0.58
CA GLY A 455 -4.61 -32.59 1.99
C GLY A 455 -3.36 -32.15 2.76
N ALA A 456 -2.18 -32.71 2.43
CA ALA A 456 -0.92 -32.25 3.00
C ALA A 456 -0.61 -30.77 2.64
N GLU A 457 -0.94 -30.35 1.40
CA GLU A 457 -0.77 -28.98 0.93
C GLU A 457 -1.81 -28.02 1.57
N VAL A 458 -3.01 -28.51 1.82
CA VAL A 458 -4.05 -27.81 2.63
C VAL A 458 -3.54 -27.54 4.05
N ARG A 459 -2.89 -28.54 4.67
CA ARG A 459 -2.26 -28.37 5.99
C ARG A 459 -1.16 -27.33 5.96
N ASP A 460 -0.28 -27.36 4.97
CA ASP A 460 0.81 -26.40 4.82
C ASP A 460 0.29 -24.97 4.59
N TRP A 461 -0.85 -24.80 3.91
CA TRP A 461 -1.53 -23.51 3.79
C TRP A 461 -1.91 -22.93 5.16
N LEU A 462 -2.53 -23.76 5.99
CA LEU A 462 -2.91 -23.36 7.35
C LEU A 462 -1.71 -23.10 8.26
N GLU A 463 -0.63 -23.89 8.11
CA GLU A 463 0.64 -23.67 8.84
C GLU A 463 1.31 -22.36 8.44
N MET A 464 1.22 -21.96 7.15
CA MET A 464 1.69 -20.65 6.68
C MET A 464 0.89 -19.52 7.32
N SER A 465 -0.43 -19.59 7.30
CA SER A 465 -1.31 -18.61 7.96
C SER A 465 -1.05 -18.51 9.46
N ALA A 466 -0.83 -19.66 10.13
CA ALA A 466 -0.51 -19.70 11.56
C ALA A 466 0.83 -19.02 11.90
N GLY A 467 1.66 -18.70 10.90
CA GLY A 467 2.88 -17.90 11.05
C GLY A 467 2.64 -16.50 11.64
N GLN A 468 1.42 -15.94 11.52
CA GLN A 468 1.07 -14.64 12.14
C GLN A 468 1.17 -14.62 13.66
N PHE A 469 1.09 -15.77 14.31
CA PHE A 469 1.13 -15.83 15.77
C PHE A 469 2.56 -15.94 16.30
N ARG A 470 2.83 -15.24 17.39
CA ARG A 470 4.02 -15.50 18.19
C ARG A 470 3.93 -16.87 18.84
N ARG A 471 5.07 -17.48 19.10
CA ARG A 471 5.11 -18.73 19.85
C ARG A 471 4.76 -18.44 21.32
N ALA A 472 3.76 -19.13 21.87
CA ALA A 472 3.45 -19.11 23.28
C ALA A 472 4.50 -19.95 24.04
N ASP A 473 5.22 -19.33 24.97
CA ASP A 473 6.22 -20.01 25.80
C ASP A 473 5.67 -20.24 27.22
N PRO A 474 5.33 -21.51 27.58
CA PRO A 474 4.83 -21.83 28.95
C PRO A 474 5.85 -21.55 30.06
N ARG A 475 7.13 -21.33 29.73
CA ARG A 475 8.19 -20.99 30.67
C ARG A 475 8.48 -19.50 30.74
N GLY A 476 7.88 -18.73 29.82
CA GLY A 476 8.02 -17.29 29.73
C GLY A 476 7.12 -16.53 30.71
N PRO A 477 7.02 -15.19 30.54
CA PRO A 477 6.08 -14.38 31.30
C PRO A 477 4.64 -14.86 31.12
N ALA A 478 3.81 -14.73 32.15
CA ALA A 478 2.41 -15.12 32.08
C ALA A 478 1.62 -14.32 31.02
N GLU A 479 1.95 -13.05 30.84
CA GLU A 479 1.37 -12.18 29.80
C GLU A 479 2.26 -12.15 28.57
N GLN A 480 1.72 -12.59 27.43
CA GLN A 480 2.48 -12.63 26.17
C GLN A 480 1.66 -12.05 25.01
N PRO A 481 2.28 -11.26 24.11
CA PRO A 481 1.60 -10.78 22.92
C PRO A 481 1.30 -11.94 21.96
N LEU A 482 0.07 -11.95 21.41
CA LEU A 482 -0.42 -13.05 20.59
C LEU A 482 0.06 -12.93 19.13
N LEU A 483 0.03 -11.74 18.57
CA LEU A 483 0.33 -11.51 17.14
C LEU A 483 1.78 -11.05 16.92
N ASP A 484 2.35 -11.47 15.79
CA ASP A 484 3.56 -10.88 15.25
C ASP A 484 3.19 -9.60 14.48
N PRO A 485 3.65 -8.41 14.92
CA PRO A 485 3.32 -7.15 14.27
C PRO A 485 3.90 -7.02 12.85
N ASP A 486 4.89 -7.83 12.51
CA ASP A 486 5.52 -7.83 11.19
C ASP A 486 4.81 -8.75 10.18
N PHE A 487 3.87 -9.59 10.63
CA PHE A 487 3.08 -10.45 9.74
C PHE A 487 1.88 -9.67 9.19
N PRO A 488 1.72 -9.56 7.86
CA PRO A 488 0.59 -8.85 7.27
C PRO A 488 -0.74 -9.57 7.53
N GLY A 489 -1.74 -8.86 8.10
CA GLY A 489 -3.05 -9.45 8.41
C GLY A 489 -3.78 -10.04 7.20
N PHE A 490 -3.59 -9.49 6.00
CA PHE A 490 -4.15 -10.02 4.75
C PHE A 490 -3.50 -11.35 4.29
N ASN A 491 -2.42 -11.79 4.92
CA ASN A 491 -1.83 -13.12 4.74
C ASN A 491 -2.34 -14.14 5.75
N PHE A 492 -3.31 -13.77 6.59
CA PHE A 492 -3.99 -14.71 7.48
C PHE A 492 -5.19 -15.35 6.77
N ASP A 493 -4.91 -16.16 5.75
CA ASP A 493 -5.92 -16.92 5.01
C ASP A 493 -6.32 -18.16 5.79
N MET A 494 -7.52 -18.18 6.35
CA MET A 494 -8.11 -19.36 6.98
C MET A 494 -8.91 -20.15 5.94
N LEU A 495 -8.93 -21.47 6.10
CA LEU A 495 -9.66 -22.36 5.21
C LEU A 495 -11.01 -22.74 5.82
N TYR A 496 -12.02 -22.79 4.96
CA TYR A 496 -13.40 -23.11 5.28
C TYR A 496 -13.96 -24.14 4.30
N GLY A 497 -14.68 -25.14 4.81
CA GLY A 497 -15.66 -25.90 4.04
C GLY A 497 -17.05 -25.23 4.15
N ALA A 498 -18.11 -25.89 3.69
CA ALA A 498 -19.46 -25.50 4.07
C ALA A 498 -19.61 -25.60 5.60
N PRO A 499 -20.60 -24.92 6.22
CA PRO A 499 -20.77 -24.94 7.66
C PRO A 499 -20.67 -26.35 8.28
N GLY A 500 -19.70 -26.55 9.19
CA GLY A 500 -19.44 -27.82 9.87
C GLY A 500 -18.61 -28.85 9.10
N GLU A 501 -18.18 -28.61 7.85
CA GLU A 501 -17.39 -29.57 7.09
C GLU A 501 -15.90 -29.58 7.46
N LEU A 502 -15.29 -28.42 7.72
CA LEU A 502 -13.89 -28.33 8.10
C LEU A 502 -13.75 -27.86 9.54
N SER A 503 -12.90 -28.53 10.32
CA SER A 503 -12.55 -28.08 11.67
C SER A 503 -11.09 -28.35 12.02
N TYR A 504 -10.48 -27.43 12.80
CA TYR A 504 -9.09 -27.56 13.28
C TYR A 504 -8.83 -26.66 14.48
N GLU A 505 -7.71 -26.91 15.16
CA GLU A 505 -7.19 -26.10 16.25
C GLU A 505 -5.79 -25.61 15.91
N LEU A 506 -5.40 -24.47 16.47
CA LEU A 506 -4.03 -23.95 16.37
C LEU A 506 -3.35 -24.02 17.75
N ASP A 507 -2.28 -24.82 17.86
CA ASP A 507 -1.43 -24.93 19.04
C ASP A 507 -0.23 -23.99 18.92
N LEU A 508 -0.28 -22.88 19.61
CA LEU A 508 0.75 -21.84 19.55
C LEU A 508 2.00 -22.16 20.38
N THR A 509 2.02 -23.25 21.16
CA THR A 509 3.24 -23.72 21.84
C THR A 509 4.26 -24.29 20.84
N GLN A 510 3.76 -24.70 19.65
CA GLN A 510 4.60 -25.20 18.55
C GLN A 510 5.31 -24.07 17.82
N PRO A 511 6.53 -24.29 17.31
CA PRO A 511 7.20 -23.31 16.45
C PRO A 511 6.42 -23.12 15.13
N ALA A 512 6.56 -21.95 14.51
CA ALA A 512 6.04 -21.72 13.15
C ALA A 512 6.76 -22.62 12.16
N ARG A 513 6.02 -23.23 11.21
CA ARG A 513 6.60 -24.08 10.15
C ARG A 513 7.25 -23.24 9.07
N PHE A 514 6.63 -22.12 8.72
CA PHE A 514 7.08 -21.20 7.67
C PHE A 514 7.35 -19.82 8.23
N ASP A 515 8.30 -19.11 7.61
CA ASP A 515 8.46 -17.66 7.80
C ASP A 515 7.49 -16.88 6.90
N ARG A 516 7.48 -15.56 7.00
CA ARG A 516 6.59 -14.69 6.21
C ARG A 516 6.90 -14.68 4.71
N GLU A 517 8.09 -15.14 4.31
CA GLU A 517 8.52 -15.34 2.94
C GLU A 517 8.20 -16.75 2.40
N GLY A 518 7.44 -17.57 3.15
CA GLY A 518 7.01 -18.91 2.74
C GLY A 518 8.12 -19.97 2.81
N ARG A 519 9.28 -19.66 3.40
CA ARG A 519 10.37 -20.63 3.55
C ARG A 519 10.12 -21.50 4.76
N ARG A 520 10.26 -22.80 4.62
CA ARG A 520 10.16 -23.73 5.74
C ARG A 520 11.35 -23.53 6.70
N ILE A 521 11.05 -23.15 7.95
CA ILE A 521 12.04 -22.84 8.98
C ILE A 521 12.05 -23.89 10.11
N SER A 522 11.04 -24.74 10.19
CA SER A 522 10.95 -25.80 11.21
C SER A 522 10.01 -26.92 10.78
N ASP A 523 9.96 -28.00 11.58
CA ASP A 523 8.96 -29.06 11.47
C ASP A 523 7.77 -28.84 12.42
N GLY A 524 7.50 -27.60 12.80
CA GLY A 524 6.39 -27.22 13.67
C GLY A 524 5.05 -27.70 13.12
N GLN A 525 4.16 -28.02 14.05
CA GLN A 525 2.81 -28.50 13.75
C GLN A 525 1.82 -27.71 14.62
N ARG A 526 1.54 -26.47 14.20
CA ARG A 526 0.54 -25.63 14.87
C ARG A 526 -0.88 -26.10 14.58
N VAL A 527 -1.11 -26.62 13.36
CA VAL A 527 -2.42 -27.12 12.94
C VAL A 527 -2.66 -28.50 13.52
N GLN A 528 -3.60 -28.57 14.47
CA GLN A 528 -3.97 -29.78 15.19
C GLN A 528 -5.41 -30.16 14.89
N ALA A 529 -5.75 -31.45 15.07
CA ALA A 529 -7.10 -31.97 14.91
C ALA A 529 -7.79 -31.55 13.60
N LEU A 530 -7.03 -31.43 12.51
CA LEU A 530 -7.57 -31.07 11.19
C LEU A 530 -8.48 -32.18 10.68
N ARG A 531 -9.79 -31.85 10.53
CA ARG A 531 -10.84 -32.81 10.17
C ARG A 531 -11.68 -32.29 9.01
N TRP A 532 -11.98 -33.20 8.10
CA TRP A 532 -12.95 -33.00 7.03
C TRP A 532 -14.18 -33.88 7.31
N ARG A 533 -15.36 -33.26 7.46
CA ARG A 533 -16.63 -33.95 7.80
C ARG A 533 -16.48 -34.90 9.00
N GLY A 534 -15.80 -34.43 10.04
CA GLY A 534 -15.56 -35.13 11.29
C GLY A 534 -14.47 -36.20 11.26
N GLN A 535 -13.94 -36.60 10.09
CA GLN A 535 -12.82 -37.53 9.96
C GLN A 535 -11.48 -36.78 9.87
N PRO A 536 -10.36 -37.35 10.34
CA PRO A 536 -9.05 -36.77 10.08
C PRO A 536 -8.86 -36.50 8.59
N LEU A 537 -8.36 -35.30 8.24
CA LEU A 537 -8.12 -34.94 6.84
C LEU A 537 -7.02 -35.86 6.28
N ASP A 538 -7.34 -36.56 5.18
CA ASP A 538 -6.39 -37.41 4.47
C ASP A 538 -5.40 -36.54 3.68
N ASP A 539 -4.12 -36.67 4.01
CA ASP A 539 -3.04 -35.90 3.37
C ASP A 539 -2.89 -36.21 1.87
N ALA A 540 -3.35 -37.39 1.38
CA ALA A 540 -3.31 -37.79 -0.02
C ALA A 540 -4.56 -37.37 -0.81
N ALA A 541 -5.67 -37.08 -0.16
CA ALA A 541 -6.92 -36.69 -0.82
C ALA A 541 -6.78 -35.36 -1.58
N GLU A 542 -7.46 -35.26 -2.73
CA GLU A 542 -7.49 -34.04 -3.52
C GLU A 542 -8.65 -33.13 -3.08
N PHE A 543 -8.37 -31.84 -2.99
CA PHE A 543 -9.31 -30.78 -2.64
C PHE A 543 -9.28 -29.67 -3.70
N LEU A 544 -10.40 -29.05 -3.94
CA LEU A 544 -10.49 -27.79 -4.64
C LEU A 544 -10.46 -26.64 -3.63
N VAL A 545 -9.47 -25.77 -3.71
CA VAL A 545 -9.32 -24.60 -2.81
C VAL A 545 -9.64 -23.35 -3.61
N VAL A 546 -10.76 -22.72 -3.25
CA VAL A 546 -11.17 -21.45 -3.84
C VAL A 546 -10.40 -20.32 -3.17
N THR A 547 -9.85 -19.43 -3.96
CA THR A 547 -9.08 -18.27 -3.48
C THR A 547 -9.22 -17.12 -4.47
N ASN A 548 -8.42 -16.08 -4.34
CA ASN A 548 -8.44 -14.92 -5.22
C ASN A 548 -7.23 -14.88 -6.18
N SER A 549 -7.32 -14.00 -7.19
CA SER A 549 -6.27 -13.85 -8.22
C SER A 549 -4.90 -13.49 -7.63
N TYR A 550 -4.84 -12.63 -6.61
CA TYR A 550 -3.60 -12.27 -5.94
C TYR A 550 -2.93 -13.50 -5.31
N ARG A 551 -3.69 -14.30 -4.53
CA ARG A 551 -3.16 -15.50 -3.87
C ARG A 551 -2.75 -16.58 -4.86
N ALA A 552 -3.60 -16.89 -5.84
CA ALA A 552 -3.32 -17.90 -6.85
C ALA A 552 -2.08 -17.58 -7.69
N ALA A 553 -1.74 -16.29 -7.85
CA ALA A 553 -0.54 -15.83 -8.53
C ALA A 553 0.74 -15.86 -7.66
N GLY A 554 0.68 -16.36 -6.41
CA GLY A 554 1.81 -16.45 -5.49
C GLY A 554 1.90 -15.33 -4.46
N GLY A 555 0.92 -14.44 -4.41
CA GLY A 555 0.87 -13.36 -3.44
C GLY A 555 0.91 -13.86 -1.99
N GLY A 556 1.73 -13.22 -1.13
CA GLY A 556 1.93 -13.59 0.27
C GLY A 556 2.76 -14.85 0.47
N HIS A 557 3.42 -15.38 -0.58
CA HIS A 557 4.39 -16.47 -0.53
C HIS A 557 3.86 -17.79 0.06
N PHE A 558 2.56 -18.08 -0.14
CA PHE A 558 1.99 -19.35 0.31
C PHE A 558 2.64 -20.54 -0.42
N PRO A 559 2.94 -21.64 0.28
CA PRO A 559 3.53 -22.81 -0.34
C PRO A 559 2.57 -23.49 -1.34
N HIS A 560 3.12 -24.24 -2.26
CA HIS A 560 2.38 -25.06 -3.25
C HIS A 560 1.48 -24.28 -4.22
N LEU A 561 1.71 -22.97 -4.39
CA LEU A 561 1.02 -22.16 -5.39
C LEU A 561 1.75 -22.22 -6.73
N GLY A 562 1.00 -22.35 -7.81
CA GLY A 562 1.56 -22.38 -9.16
C GLY A 562 0.46 -22.44 -10.22
N ALA A 563 0.81 -22.07 -11.45
CA ALA A 563 -0.11 -22.10 -12.58
C ALA A 563 -0.59 -23.53 -12.93
N ASP A 564 0.19 -24.55 -12.60
CA ASP A 564 -0.15 -25.97 -12.75
C ASP A 564 -1.22 -26.44 -11.76
N ARG A 565 -1.47 -25.70 -10.71
CA ARG A 565 -2.51 -25.99 -9.70
C ARG A 565 -3.85 -25.34 -10.05
N LEU A 566 -3.87 -24.34 -10.92
CA LEU A 566 -5.06 -23.60 -11.29
C LEU A 566 -5.97 -24.45 -12.19
N VAL A 567 -7.18 -24.75 -11.72
CA VAL A 567 -8.17 -25.56 -12.47
C VAL A 567 -9.36 -24.72 -12.96
N ILE A 568 -9.64 -23.58 -12.31
CA ILE A 568 -10.63 -22.59 -12.78
C ILE A 568 -10.02 -21.19 -12.66
N ASP A 569 -9.97 -20.48 -13.77
CA ASP A 569 -9.57 -19.06 -13.87
C ASP A 569 -10.81 -18.23 -14.19
N ALA A 570 -11.61 -17.91 -13.14
CA ALA A 570 -12.85 -17.18 -13.34
C ALA A 570 -12.58 -15.68 -13.54
N PRO A 571 -13.33 -15.01 -14.45
CA PRO A 571 -13.22 -13.57 -14.66
C PRO A 571 -13.96 -12.75 -13.60
N ASP A 572 -14.89 -13.37 -12.85
CA ASP A 572 -15.78 -12.69 -11.93
C ASP A 572 -15.05 -12.24 -10.66
N GLU A 573 -15.36 -11.03 -10.20
CA GLU A 573 -14.83 -10.48 -8.96
C GLU A 573 -15.42 -11.17 -7.72
N THR A 574 -14.60 -11.39 -6.69
CA THR A 574 -15.05 -11.91 -5.39
C THR A 574 -16.14 -11.03 -4.76
N ARG A 575 -16.10 -9.70 -4.99
CA ARG A 575 -17.12 -8.77 -4.49
C ARG A 575 -18.50 -8.99 -5.15
N GLU A 576 -18.52 -9.30 -6.42
CA GLU A 576 -19.78 -9.60 -7.14
C GLU A 576 -20.39 -10.90 -6.66
N ALA A 577 -19.55 -11.93 -6.48
CA ALA A 577 -19.98 -13.20 -5.90
C ALA A 577 -20.49 -13.02 -4.45
N LEU A 578 -19.84 -12.17 -3.65
CA LEU A 578 -20.27 -11.84 -2.29
C LEU A 578 -21.60 -11.11 -2.28
N ALA A 579 -21.80 -10.11 -3.14
CA ALA A 579 -23.05 -9.39 -3.24
C ALA A 579 -24.21 -10.31 -3.62
N ALA A 580 -24.02 -11.20 -4.60
CA ALA A 580 -25.00 -12.19 -5.02
C ALA A 580 -25.33 -13.17 -3.88
N PHE A 581 -24.30 -13.70 -3.22
CA PHE A 581 -24.44 -14.64 -2.09
C PHE A 581 -25.24 -14.05 -0.93
N LEU A 582 -24.96 -12.79 -0.57
CA LEU A 582 -25.69 -12.09 0.49
C LEU A 582 -27.16 -11.86 0.10
N ALA A 583 -27.43 -11.47 -1.15
CA ALA A 583 -28.79 -11.26 -1.69
C ALA A 583 -29.62 -12.57 -1.72
N GLU A 584 -28.96 -13.72 -1.92
CA GLU A 584 -29.59 -15.06 -1.89
C GLU A 584 -29.82 -15.59 -0.46
N GLY A 585 -29.61 -14.79 0.59
CA GLY A 585 -29.83 -15.17 1.99
C GLY A 585 -28.63 -15.91 2.62
N GLY A 586 -27.43 -15.77 2.06
CA GLY A 586 -26.22 -16.47 2.51
C GLY A 586 -25.75 -16.15 3.93
N VAL A 587 -26.29 -15.12 4.60
CA VAL A 587 -25.84 -14.71 5.95
C VAL A 587 -26.23 -15.73 7.02
N ALA A 588 -27.51 -16.10 7.10
CA ALA A 588 -28.06 -16.88 8.22
C ALA A 588 -27.39 -18.24 8.43
N PRO A 589 -27.12 -19.07 7.41
CA PRO A 589 -26.46 -20.36 7.60
C PRO A 589 -25.06 -20.23 8.22
N TRP A 590 -24.32 -19.16 7.88
CA TRP A 590 -22.98 -18.92 8.38
C TRP A 590 -22.97 -18.24 9.75
N ALA A 591 -23.93 -17.39 10.04
CA ALA A 591 -24.09 -16.76 11.36
C ALA A 591 -24.45 -17.78 12.45
N GLN A 592 -25.22 -18.82 12.10
CA GLN A 592 -25.67 -19.87 13.03
C GLN A 592 -24.68 -21.04 13.15
N ALA A 593 -23.69 -21.14 12.26
CA ALA A 593 -22.73 -22.23 12.27
C ALA A 593 -21.78 -22.13 13.47
N ALA A 594 -21.43 -23.30 14.02
CA ALA A 594 -20.35 -23.38 15.00
C ALA A 594 -19.00 -22.95 14.36
N PRO A 595 -18.07 -22.40 15.15
CA PRO A 595 -16.74 -22.07 14.66
C PRO A 595 -16.02 -23.27 14.04
N GLY A 596 -15.43 -23.08 12.84
CA GLY A 596 -14.64 -24.11 12.17
C GLY A 596 -13.21 -24.23 12.71
N TRP A 597 -12.72 -23.20 13.38
CA TRP A 597 -11.39 -23.22 13.96
C TRP A 597 -11.31 -22.42 15.26
N ARG A 598 -10.30 -22.72 16.08
CA ARG A 598 -10.00 -22.00 17.31
C ARG A 598 -8.52 -22.07 17.68
N LEU A 599 -8.07 -21.12 18.48
CA LEU A 599 -6.80 -21.19 19.17
C LEU A 599 -6.92 -22.16 20.35
N ARG A 600 -5.91 -23.02 20.54
CA ARG A 600 -5.83 -23.89 21.70
C ARG A 600 -5.39 -23.07 22.92
N PRO A 601 -6.16 -23.04 24.01
CA PRO A 601 -5.76 -22.37 25.23
C PRO A 601 -4.45 -22.95 25.78
N VAL A 602 -3.58 -22.10 26.33
CA VAL A 602 -2.34 -22.52 26.99
C VAL A 602 -2.48 -22.24 28.47
N PRO A 603 -2.63 -23.27 29.32
CA PRO A 603 -2.83 -23.08 30.76
C PRO A 603 -1.73 -22.22 31.38
N GLY A 604 -2.10 -21.26 32.22
CA GLY A 604 -1.19 -20.36 32.94
C GLY A 604 -0.69 -19.18 32.12
N LEU A 605 -1.05 -19.05 30.80
CA LEU A 605 -0.72 -17.91 29.99
C LEU A 605 -1.93 -17.01 29.70
N SER A 606 -1.69 -15.71 29.68
CA SER A 606 -2.58 -14.67 29.21
C SER A 606 -2.06 -14.18 27.86
N LEU A 607 -2.57 -14.77 26.76
CA LEU A 607 -2.18 -14.39 25.40
C LEU A 607 -2.96 -13.16 24.99
N GLN A 608 -2.26 -12.03 24.74
CA GLN A 608 -2.85 -10.72 24.61
C GLN A 608 -3.04 -10.32 23.13
N LEU A 609 -4.25 -9.90 22.80
CA LEU A 609 -4.62 -9.25 21.54
C LEU A 609 -4.83 -7.75 21.76
N ARG A 610 -4.14 -6.92 21.01
CA ARG A 610 -4.46 -5.49 20.88
C ARG A 610 -5.31 -5.27 19.64
N THR A 611 -6.49 -4.66 19.79
CA THR A 611 -7.42 -4.36 18.69
C THR A 611 -8.04 -2.96 18.87
N GLY A 612 -8.81 -2.48 17.88
CA GLY A 612 -9.47 -1.17 17.94
C GLY A 612 -10.50 -1.10 19.08
N ALA A 613 -10.64 0.08 19.69
CA ALA A 613 -11.60 0.31 20.79
C ALA A 613 -13.07 0.06 20.39
N GLY A 614 -13.41 0.08 19.08
CA GLY A 614 -14.73 -0.34 18.58
C GLY A 614 -15.10 -1.77 18.98
N ALA A 615 -14.12 -2.63 19.26
CA ALA A 615 -14.32 -3.98 19.78
C ALA A 615 -15.12 -4.04 21.09
N LEU A 616 -15.12 -2.96 21.88
CA LEU A 616 -15.86 -2.87 23.15
C LEU A 616 -17.38 -2.91 22.96
N ALA A 617 -17.88 -2.62 21.75
CA ALA A 617 -19.30 -2.72 21.43
C ALA A 617 -19.76 -4.15 21.09
N HIS A 618 -18.82 -5.11 21.02
CA HIS A 618 -19.07 -6.48 20.57
C HIS A 618 -18.79 -7.50 21.69
N ASP A 619 -19.42 -8.66 21.59
CA ASP A 619 -19.26 -9.75 22.56
C ASP A 619 -17.89 -10.43 22.39
N ALA A 620 -16.90 -9.96 23.14
CA ALA A 620 -15.57 -10.54 23.16
C ALA A 620 -15.56 -11.97 23.72
N ALA A 621 -16.47 -12.30 24.67
CA ALA A 621 -16.55 -13.63 25.28
C ALA A 621 -17.00 -14.68 24.26
N ALA A 622 -17.86 -14.33 23.31
CA ALA A 622 -18.21 -15.21 22.18
C ALA A 622 -16.98 -15.55 21.30
N ALA A 623 -15.98 -14.67 21.26
CA ALA A 623 -14.70 -14.89 20.58
C ALA A 623 -13.63 -15.57 21.48
N GLY A 624 -13.98 -15.98 22.71
CA GLY A 624 -13.04 -16.54 23.66
C GLY A 624 -12.08 -15.53 24.29
N LEU A 625 -12.46 -14.25 24.30
CA LEU A 625 -11.62 -13.15 24.74
C LEU A 625 -12.23 -12.42 25.95
N ARG A 626 -11.38 -11.93 26.83
CA ARG A 626 -11.73 -11.06 27.96
C ARG A 626 -11.02 -9.71 27.81
N LEU A 627 -11.77 -8.62 28.02
CA LEU A 627 -11.18 -7.29 28.07
C LEU A 627 -10.19 -7.19 29.25
N VAL A 628 -8.97 -6.73 28.97
CA VAL A 628 -7.96 -6.42 29.99
C VAL A 628 -8.02 -4.94 30.35
N ARG A 629 -7.92 -4.05 29.35
CA ARG A 629 -8.01 -2.59 29.52
C ARG A 629 -8.12 -1.84 28.20
N GLU A 630 -8.63 -0.62 28.25
CA GLU A 630 -8.53 0.36 27.18
C GLU A 630 -7.17 1.05 27.23
N LEU A 631 -6.61 1.43 26.06
CA LEU A 631 -5.27 2.00 25.98
C LEU A 631 -5.26 3.53 25.72
N GLY A 632 -6.43 4.16 25.53
CA GLY A 632 -6.57 5.62 25.37
C GLY A 632 -6.08 6.17 24.03
N ASP A 633 -5.53 5.34 23.16
CA ASP A 633 -5.04 5.70 21.82
C ASP A 633 -5.95 5.18 20.67
N GLY A 634 -7.22 4.90 21.01
CA GLY A 634 -8.19 4.31 20.08
C GLY A 634 -8.11 2.79 19.99
N SER A 635 -7.33 2.13 20.88
CA SER A 635 -7.23 0.68 20.95
C SER A 635 -7.57 0.14 22.33
N ALA A 636 -7.84 -1.18 22.42
CA ALA A 636 -8.08 -1.92 23.64
C ALA A 636 -7.29 -3.23 23.64
N LEU A 637 -6.94 -3.69 24.83
CA LEU A 637 -6.21 -4.93 25.07
C LEU A 637 -7.16 -6.00 25.58
N PHE A 638 -7.18 -7.13 24.90
CA PHE A 638 -7.94 -8.33 25.28
C PHE A 638 -6.98 -9.48 25.57
N ALA A 639 -7.41 -10.45 26.33
CA ALA A 639 -6.68 -11.69 26.60
C ALA A 639 -7.52 -12.90 26.19
N LEU A 640 -6.88 -13.91 25.61
CA LEU A 640 -7.49 -15.21 25.33
C LEU A 640 -7.80 -15.91 26.66
N GLU A 641 -9.03 -16.37 26.82
CA GLU A 641 -9.44 -17.12 28.01
C GLU A 641 -8.90 -18.55 27.97
N ALA A 642 -8.27 -18.98 29.08
CA ALA A 642 -7.65 -20.30 29.19
C ALA A 642 -8.66 -21.45 29.46
N ASP A 643 -9.88 -21.14 29.89
CA ASP A 643 -10.80 -22.10 30.53
C ASP A 643 -12.10 -22.40 29.75
N ARG A 644 -12.10 -22.32 28.41
CA ARG A 644 -13.26 -22.73 27.59
C ARG A 644 -12.97 -23.88 26.66
#